data_4f9008eac18b9963dfdebce6046165e0
#
_entry.id   4f9008eac18b9963dfdebce6046165e0
#
_cell.length_a   1.000
_cell.length_b   1.000
_cell.length_c   1.000
_cell.angle_alpha   90.00
_cell.angle_beta   90.00
_cell.angle_gamma   90.00
#
_symmetry.space_group_name_H-M   'P 1'
#
loop_
_entity.id
_entity.type
_entity.pdbx_description
1 polymer ?
#
loop_
_entity_poly.entity_id
_entity_poly.type
_entity_poly.pdbx_seq_one_letter_code
_entity_poly.pdbx_strand_id
1 'polypeptide(L)'
;VSPKDDPAEERVGYEVADRFGDDQELRIGGVARLGEAPSPFGGERHPDPCSLVIFGVTGDLTHRKLMPALYDLGCHGVLPFGTTIVGYGRQEVTDDEFRDLLRKAIDDHYGADTIDGSLCERILLTPRYVQGQFDDPAGYARLAAVLDELDTGGGTRGDRLFYLATPPSQYGVIVEQLGASGLARKGAFDESSAGGEPIAGWTRIVVEKPFGRDLETARELNRVIAEVFDERQVYRIDHYLAKETVQNLLVLRFANGIFEPVWNRRYVDFVEITAAETLGVEHRGPYYEEAGALRDMITPHLIQLFSLVAMEPPVAFDADAVRDEKLKVLRAVRPIPHHLVSRWAVRAQYVQGVADGEAVPAYRSEERVAPDSHTETYAAVKLRVDNWRWQGVPFYLRTGKRLARRVTEIAIHFKLPPVLLFRDAAAGRGLQPNVLVLRMQPDEGFSLNIESKLPGHDVALQSVAMDYSYGMTLHELPFSAYETVLVDVMEGDMTLFTRGDQAEEAWRIVGPILDEWAGKPGREIPIYEAGGWGPETADALIAGDAHAWRRPWKDLGNDGDDRPDEPDRLVRSDHTGAPLSIEILPDADALALRAADLFALTSQEGAAARGRFAAAFSGGETPRVFYRMLARQQFSQKIPWRRVQLYWGDERCVPPDDPASNYGMARDALLKHAPIADANVHRVHGEEAPEQAALAYEKELRALAALERPKSELPVFDLVLLGLGGDGHTASLFPHSDALAVEERFAVATEAPDGSPRVTVTYPVINAARRVWFLVSGADKAGMVAEVLEGLQAPDTVPAQGVRPVHGKLTWLLDEAAAAELSPAVRG
;
A
#
# COMPACT_ATOMS: atom_id res chain seq x y z
N VAL A 1 63.25 -28.92 -24.87
CA VAL A 1 62.54 -28.15 -25.89
C VAL A 1 61.56 -27.27 -25.18
N SER A 2 61.79 -25.94 -25.23
CA SER A 2 61.01 -24.84 -24.64
C SER A 2 59.56 -24.79 -25.13
N PRO A 3 58.59 -24.35 -24.30
CA PRO A 3 57.29 -23.94 -24.77
C PRO A 3 57.30 -22.45 -25.14
N LYS A 4 56.63 -22.11 -26.23
CA LYS A 4 56.35 -20.73 -26.66
C LYS A 4 54.87 -20.39 -26.42
N ASP A 5 54.72 -19.22 -25.82
CA ASP A 5 53.74 -18.15 -26.03
C ASP A 5 52.25 -18.52 -26.00
N ASP A 6 51.63 -18.16 -24.91
CA ASP A 6 50.20 -17.96 -24.76
C ASP A 6 49.93 -16.44 -24.53
N PRO A 7 48.96 -15.82 -25.21
CA PRO A 7 48.72 -14.35 -25.10
C PRO A 7 47.86 -13.99 -23.87
N ALA A 8 48.23 -12.89 -23.29
CA ALA A 8 47.76 -12.13 -22.17
C ALA A 8 46.27 -12.24 -21.82
N GLU A 9 46.01 -12.76 -20.63
CA GLU A 9 44.82 -12.41 -19.82
C GLU A 9 45.00 -10.99 -19.28
N GLU A 10 44.16 -10.05 -19.69
CA GLU A 10 43.96 -8.76 -19.04
C GLU A 10 43.32 -8.96 -17.67
N ARG A 11 44.16 -8.96 -16.64
CA ARG A 11 43.71 -8.83 -15.25
C ARG A 11 43.36 -7.38 -15.03
N VAL A 12 42.07 -7.06 -14.93
CA VAL A 12 41.59 -5.81 -14.34
C VAL A 12 41.92 -5.82 -12.84
N GLY A 13 43.01 -5.15 -12.51
CA GLY A 13 43.42 -4.95 -11.11
C GLY A 13 42.51 -3.90 -10.45
N TYR A 14 41.81 -4.28 -9.42
CA TYR A 14 41.25 -3.32 -8.49
C TYR A 14 42.37 -2.77 -7.59
N GLU A 15 42.77 -1.52 -7.79
CA GLU A 15 43.57 -0.78 -6.82
C GLU A 15 42.67 -0.44 -5.62
N VAL A 16 42.85 -1.14 -4.53
CA VAL A 16 42.35 -0.72 -3.20
C VAL A 16 43.31 0.36 -2.69
N ALA A 17 42.86 1.60 -2.76
CA ALA A 17 43.60 2.71 -2.13
C ALA A 17 43.38 2.62 -0.61
N ASP A 18 44.46 2.23 0.10
CA ASP A 18 44.59 2.38 1.56
C ASP A 18 44.55 3.87 1.93
N ARG A 19 43.47 4.30 2.54
CA ARG A 19 43.38 5.51 3.40
C ARG A 19 42.48 5.23 4.58
N PHE A 20 43.03 4.59 5.59
CA PHE A 20 42.45 4.67 6.93
C PHE A 20 43.35 5.56 7.77
N GLY A 21 42.87 6.77 8.08
CA GLY A 21 43.31 7.56 9.18
C GLY A 21 42.52 7.15 10.42
N ASP A 22 43.21 6.98 11.54
CA ASP A 22 42.71 6.61 12.84
C ASP A 22 41.58 7.54 13.34
N ASP A 23 40.71 6.98 14.19
CA ASP A 23 39.67 7.59 15.02
C ASP A 23 38.30 7.87 14.34
N GLN A 24 37.48 6.81 14.27
CA GLN A 24 36.04 6.95 14.47
C GLN A 24 35.43 5.64 14.95
N GLU A 25 34.76 5.72 16.11
CA GLU A 25 33.94 4.67 16.74
C GLU A 25 32.91 4.09 15.73
N LEU A 26 32.89 2.76 15.65
CA LEU A 26 31.88 2.01 14.87
C LEU A 26 30.51 2.18 15.53
N ARG A 27 29.71 3.11 15.07
CA ARG A 27 28.28 3.15 15.36
C ARG A 27 27.57 2.17 14.42
N ILE A 28 27.17 1.02 14.94
CA ILE A 28 26.22 0.11 14.33
C ILE A 28 24.86 0.81 14.35
N GLY A 29 24.41 1.31 13.21
CA GLY A 29 23.15 2.06 13.06
C GLY A 29 23.20 3.19 12.03
N GLY A 30 24.23 3.25 11.18
CA GLY A 30 24.34 4.24 10.11
C GLY A 30 23.80 3.68 8.79
N VAL A 31 22.72 4.27 8.27
CA VAL A 31 22.40 4.19 6.85
C VAL A 31 23.62 4.71 6.09
N ALA A 32 24.36 3.82 5.43
CA ALA A 32 25.41 4.24 4.51
C ALA A 32 24.74 5.09 3.43
N ARG A 33 25.10 6.38 3.33
CA ARG A 33 24.81 7.19 2.15
C ARG A 33 25.56 6.55 0.99
N LEU A 34 24.85 5.75 0.23
CA LEU A 34 25.28 5.43 -1.13
C LEU A 34 25.25 6.78 -1.87
N GLY A 35 26.39 7.22 -2.39
CA GLY A 35 26.42 8.36 -3.31
C GLY A 35 25.43 8.10 -4.44
N GLU A 36 24.93 9.17 -5.05
CA GLU A 36 24.04 9.14 -6.19
C GLU A 36 24.64 8.19 -7.25
N ALA A 37 24.23 6.93 -7.20
CA ALA A 37 24.46 6.00 -8.28
C ALA A 37 23.46 6.39 -9.38
N PRO A 38 23.88 6.57 -10.63
CA PRO A 38 22.91 6.68 -11.72
C PRO A 38 21.99 5.46 -11.66
N SER A 39 20.69 5.70 -11.81
CA SER A 39 19.69 4.63 -11.90
C SER A 39 20.23 3.53 -12.80
N PRO A 40 20.27 2.25 -12.39
CA PRO A 40 20.66 1.15 -13.26
C PRO A 40 19.73 0.99 -14.47
N PHE A 41 18.61 1.69 -14.48
CA PHE A 41 17.65 1.78 -15.57
C PHE A 41 17.89 3.01 -16.47
N GLY A 42 19.14 3.53 -16.55
CA GLY A 42 19.55 4.56 -17.51
C GLY A 42 19.01 5.96 -17.19
N GLY A 43 19.65 6.99 -17.71
CA GLY A 43 19.40 8.40 -17.51
C GLY A 43 17.91 8.85 -17.51
N GLU A 44 17.69 10.13 -17.31
CA GLU A 44 16.35 10.75 -17.32
C GLU A 44 15.50 10.14 -18.44
N ARG A 45 14.40 9.47 -18.06
CA ARG A 45 13.45 8.89 -19.01
C ARG A 45 12.72 10.02 -19.71
N HIS A 46 12.93 10.15 -21.00
CA HIS A 46 12.28 11.16 -21.86
C HIS A 46 11.70 10.46 -23.08
N PRO A 47 10.48 9.92 -22.99
CA PRO A 47 9.82 9.35 -24.15
C PRO A 47 9.57 10.41 -25.23
N ASP A 48 9.46 10.00 -26.49
CA ASP A 48 9.10 10.89 -27.59
C ASP A 48 7.60 11.24 -27.55
N PRO A 49 7.21 12.46 -28.03
CA PRO A 49 5.80 12.87 -28.10
C PRO A 49 4.98 11.94 -29.01
N CYS A 50 3.79 11.58 -28.58
CA CYS A 50 2.91 10.69 -29.35
C CYS A 50 1.45 11.17 -29.32
N SER A 51 0.64 10.65 -30.26
CA SER A 51 -0.83 10.74 -30.20
C SER A 51 -1.38 9.62 -29.30
N LEU A 52 -1.81 9.97 -28.09
CA LEU A 52 -2.46 9.04 -27.15
C LEU A 52 -3.95 8.97 -27.46
N VAL A 53 -4.38 7.94 -28.18
CA VAL A 53 -5.79 7.70 -28.51
C VAL A 53 -6.44 6.83 -27.46
N ILE A 54 -7.42 7.36 -26.71
CA ILE A 54 -8.11 6.67 -25.63
C ILE A 54 -9.52 6.27 -26.10
N PHE A 55 -9.74 4.96 -26.33
CA PHE A 55 -11.07 4.41 -26.60
C PHE A 55 -11.84 4.29 -25.28
N GLY A 56 -13.06 4.84 -25.25
CA GLY A 56 -13.85 4.88 -24.02
C GLY A 56 -13.42 5.97 -23.05
N VAL A 57 -12.91 7.07 -23.56
CA VAL A 57 -12.30 8.19 -22.81
C VAL A 57 -13.22 8.82 -21.75
N THR A 58 -14.54 8.74 -21.89
CA THR A 58 -15.51 9.24 -20.91
C THR A 58 -15.78 8.25 -19.77
N GLY A 59 -15.05 7.14 -19.72
CA GLY A 59 -15.19 6.09 -18.72
C GLY A 59 -14.46 6.38 -17.40
N ASP A 60 -14.83 5.59 -16.37
CA ASP A 60 -14.29 5.70 -15.01
C ASP A 60 -12.75 5.52 -14.95
N LEU A 61 -12.18 4.64 -15.77
CA LEU A 61 -10.73 4.39 -15.80
C LEU A 61 -9.95 5.64 -16.22
N THR A 62 -10.40 6.31 -17.28
CA THR A 62 -9.78 7.57 -17.75
C THR A 62 -9.86 8.62 -16.67
N HIS A 63 -11.03 8.79 -16.07
CA HIS A 63 -11.27 9.80 -15.04
C HIS A 63 -10.43 9.56 -13.77
N ARG A 64 -10.41 8.32 -13.24
CA ARG A 64 -9.81 8.05 -11.93
C ARG A 64 -8.34 7.64 -11.98
N LYS A 65 -7.82 7.24 -13.14
CA LYS A 65 -6.48 6.67 -13.25
C LYS A 65 -5.62 7.32 -14.31
N LEU A 66 -6.09 7.39 -15.58
CA LEU A 66 -5.24 7.85 -16.66
C LEU A 66 -4.96 9.35 -16.58
N MET A 67 -6.00 10.17 -16.33
CA MET A 67 -5.81 11.62 -16.25
C MET A 67 -4.96 12.06 -15.05
N PRO A 68 -5.16 11.53 -13.83
CA PRO A 68 -4.23 11.78 -12.73
C PRO A 68 -2.79 11.37 -13.04
N ALA A 69 -2.56 10.18 -13.60
CA ALA A 69 -1.22 9.71 -13.96
C ALA A 69 -0.54 10.61 -15.02
N LEU A 70 -1.27 11.05 -16.05
CA LEU A 70 -0.74 11.97 -17.05
C LEU A 70 -0.40 13.35 -16.45
N TYR A 71 -1.20 13.82 -15.49
CA TYR A 71 -0.91 15.05 -14.77
C TYR A 71 0.36 14.90 -13.90
N ASP A 72 0.49 13.82 -13.16
CA ASP A 72 1.67 13.55 -12.34
C ASP A 72 2.95 13.43 -13.19
N LEU A 73 2.88 12.72 -14.32
CA LEU A 73 3.99 12.65 -15.28
C LEU A 73 4.38 14.05 -15.81
N GLY A 74 3.40 14.92 -16.00
CA GLY A 74 3.65 16.32 -16.33
C GLY A 74 4.33 17.09 -15.19
N CYS A 75 3.91 16.87 -13.93
CA CYS A 75 4.53 17.46 -12.73
C CYS A 75 5.99 17.02 -12.56
N HIS A 76 6.29 15.77 -12.88
CA HIS A 76 7.63 15.21 -12.83
C HIS A 76 8.50 15.59 -14.06
N GLY A 77 7.92 16.29 -15.06
CA GLY A 77 8.63 16.67 -16.28
C GLY A 77 8.94 15.50 -17.22
N VAL A 78 8.29 14.34 -17.03
CA VAL A 78 8.49 13.12 -17.82
C VAL A 78 7.59 13.06 -19.03
N LEU A 79 6.37 13.63 -18.97
CA LEU A 79 5.44 13.66 -20.09
C LEU A 79 6.00 14.58 -21.20
N PRO A 80 6.25 14.06 -22.44
CA PRO A 80 6.85 14.84 -23.50
C PRO A 80 5.97 15.99 -23.95
N PHE A 81 6.61 17.13 -24.23
CA PHE A 81 5.94 18.24 -24.91
C PHE A 81 5.47 17.81 -26.30
N GLY A 82 4.19 18.10 -26.61
CA GLY A 82 3.60 17.74 -27.89
C GLY A 82 2.83 16.42 -27.89
N THR A 83 2.85 15.67 -26.78
CA THR A 83 1.92 14.55 -26.60
C THR A 83 0.48 15.07 -26.62
N THR A 84 -0.34 14.52 -27.51
CA THR A 84 -1.73 14.94 -27.72
C THR A 84 -2.68 13.84 -27.28
N ILE A 85 -3.68 14.20 -26.46
CA ILE A 85 -4.75 13.27 -26.04
C ILE A 85 -5.88 13.32 -27.07
N VAL A 86 -6.19 12.16 -27.66
CA VAL A 86 -7.30 11.99 -28.61
C VAL A 86 -8.34 11.08 -27.99
N GLY A 87 -9.52 11.60 -27.67
CA GLY A 87 -10.64 10.83 -27.16
C GLY A 87 -11.44 10.19 -28.29
N TYR A 88 -11.78 8.89 -28.15
CA TYR A 88 -12.72 8.21 -29.05
C TYR A 88 -13.90 7.66 -28.25
N GLY A 89 -15.12 8.03 -28.61
CA GLY A 89 -16.31 7.59 -27.90
C GLY A 89 -17.62 7.86 -28.62
N ARG A 90 -18.71 7.31 -28.08
CA ARG A 90 -20.04 7.34 -28.70
C ARG A 90 -20.79 8.65 -28.50
N GLN A 91 -20.44 9.40 -27.46
CA GLN A 91 -21.11 10.64 -27.10
C GLN A 91 -20.74 11.74 -28.11
N GLU A 92 -21.66 12.67 -28.34
CA GLU A 92 -21.37 13.89 -29.10
C GLU A 92 -20.79 14.93 -28.14
N VAL A 93 -19.50 15.21 -28.28
CA VAL A 93 -18.72 16.09 -27.40
C VAL A 93 -17.81 16.93 -28.30
N THR A 94 -17.77 18.26 -28.09
CA THR A 94 -16.81 19.13 -28.74
C THR A 94 -15.43 19.04 -28.13
N ASP A 95 -14.38 19.50 -28.83
CA ASP A 95 -13.01 19.50 -28.26
C ASP A 95 -12.90 20.34 -26.97
N ASP A 96 -13.67 21.43 -26.85
CA ASP A 96 -13.71 22.27 -25.64
C ASP A 96 -14.40 21.56 -24.47
N GLU A 97 -15.57 20.96 -24.70
CA GLU A 97 -16.25 20.13 -23.69
C GLU A 97 -15.39 18.93 -23.29
N PHE A 98 -14.66 18.37 -24.22
CA PHE A 98 -13.73 17.28 -23.93
C PHE A 98 -12.56 17.75 -23.05
N ARG A 99 -12.00 18.92 -23.35
CA ARG A 99 -10.99 19.54 -22.48
C ARG A 99 -11.49 19.74 -21.06
N ASP A 100 -12.74 20.23 -20.91
CA ASP A 100 -13.35 20.42 -19.60
C ASP A 100 -13.57 19.10 -18.85
N LEU A 101 -13.95 18.02 -19.55
CA LEU A 101 -14.06 16.67 -18.96
C LEU A 101 -12.71 16.17 -18.44
N LEU A 102 -11.64 16.34 -19.20
CA LEU A 102 -10.29 15.93 -18.79
C LEU A 102 -9.79 16.77 -17.60
N ARG A 103 -10.02 18.08 -17.64
CA ARG A 103 -9.70 18.98 -16.53
C ARG A 103 -10.45 18.59 -15.25
N LYS A 104 -11.73 18.33 -15.35
CA LYS A 104 -12.55 17.90 -14.25
C LYS A 104 -12.02 16.61 -13.63
N ALA A 105 -11.52 15.66 -14.41
CA ALA A 105 -10.94 14.43 -13.89
C ALA A 105 -9.70 14.69 -13.02
N ILE A 106 -8.88 15.67 -13.38
CA ILE A 106 -7.72 16.11 -12.58
C ILE A 106 -8.22 16.86 -11.33
N ASP A 107 -9.16 17.80 -11.48
CA ASP A 107 -9.74 18.60 -10.39
C ASP A 107 -10.41 17.71 -9.32
N ASP A 108 -11.17 16.69 -9.74
CA ASP A 108 -11.85 15.75 -8.84
C ASP A 108 -10.86 14.87 -8.05
N HIS A 109 -9.67 14.64 -8.60
CA HIS A 109 -8.64 13.81 -7.96
C HIS A 109 -7.80 14.60 -6.93
N TYR A 110 -7.33 15.79 -7.30
CA TYR A 110 -6.40 16.58 -6.50
C TYR A 110 -7.06 17.73 -5.72
N GLY A 111 -8.24 18.17 -6.15
CA GLY A 111 -8.89 19.42 -5.73
C GLY A 111 -8.41 20.61 -6.55
N ALA A 112 -9.34 21.40 -7.07
CA ALA A 112 -9.06 22.50 -8.01
C ALA A 112 -8.06 23.55 -7.49
N ASP A 113 -8.01 23.77 -6.16
CA ASP A 113 -7.11 24.74 -5.52
C ASP A 113 -5.66 24.24 -5.38
N THR A 114 -5.39 22.95 -5.65
CA THR A 114 -4.06 22.32 -5.45
C THR A 114 -3.31 22.09 -6.75
N ILE A 115 -3.95 22.33 -7.88
CA ILE A 115 -3.42 22.03 -9.22
C ILE A 115 -2.59 23.21 -9.74
N ASP A 116 -1.43 22.90 -10.35
CA ASP A 116 -0.75 23.90 -11.20
C ASP A 116 -1.54 24.09 -12.49
N GLY A 117 -2.35 25.17 -12.52
CA GLY A 117 -3.18 25.50 -13.67
C GLY A 117 -2.39 25.68 -14.96
N SER A 118 -1.16 26.16 -14.91
CA SER A 118 -0.31 26.38 -16.09
C SER A 118 0.17 25.05 -16.68
N LEU A 119 0.49 24.08 -15.83
CA LEU A 119 0.84 22.73 -16.23
C LEU A 119 -0.36 21.99 -16.80
N CYS A 120 -1.51 22.09 -16.14
CA CYS A 120 -2.75 21.49 -16.60
C CYS A 120 -3.14 22.02 -17.99
N GLU A 121 -3.04 23.34 -18.22
CA GLU A 121 -3.27 23.95 -19.53
C GLU A 121 -2.28 23.45 -20.60
N ARG A 122 -1.03 23.18 -20.23
CA ARG A 122 -0.02 22.63 -21.15
C ARG A 122 -0.33 21.18 -21.56
N ILE A 123 -0.74 20.33 -20.62
CA ILE A 123 -1.13 18.93 -20.88
C ILE A 123 -2.40 18.87 -21.73
N LEU A 124 -3.33 19.80 -21.49
CA LEU A 124 -4.62 19.90 -22.19
C LEU A 124 -4.61 20.95 -23.32
N LEU A 125 -3.44 21.25 -23.90
CA LEU A 125 -3.31 22.32 -24.90
C LEU A 125 -4.17 22.07 -26.15
N THR A 126 -4.14 20.84 -26.65
CA THR A 126 -4.80 20.46 -27.90
C THR A 126 -5.49 19.10 -27.83
N PRO A 127 -6.34 18.82 -26.83
CA PRO A 127 -7.08 17.57 -26.84
C PRO A 127 -8.07 17.58 -27.99
N ARG A 128 -8.26 16.43 -28.65
CA ARG A 128 -9.18 16.24 -29.75
C ARG A 128 -10.18 15.14 -29.42
N TYR A 129 -11.42 15.30 -29.87
CA TYR A 129 -12.43 14.27 -29.66
C TYR A 129 -12.99 13.77 -30.97
N VAL A 130 -13.07 12.48 -31.15
CA VAL A 130 -13.65 11.83 -32.31
C VAL A 130 -14.88 11.03 -31.88
N GLN A 131 -16.04 11.47 -32.32
CA GLN A 131 -17.28 10.72 -32.14
C GLN A 131 -17.31 9.52 -33.08
N GLY A 132 -17.56 8.33 -32.51
CA GLY A 132 -17.77 7.11 -33.30
C GLY A 132 -18.20 5.93 -32.45
N GLN A 133 -18.97 5.00 -33.05
CA GLN A 133 -19.21 3.68 -32.49
C GLN A 133 -17.95 2.81 -32.71
N PHE A 134 -17.74 1.83 -31.86
CA PHE A 134 -16.52 1.00 -31.94
C PHE A 134 -16.52 0.07 -33.17
N ASP A 135 -17.66 -0.16 -33.80
CA ASP A 135 -17.87 -0.96 -35.01
C ASP A 135 -18.12 -0.11 -36.27
N ASP A 136 -18.07 1.24 -36.18
CA ASP A 136 -18.36 2.14 -37.28
C ASP A 136 -17.09 2.54 -38.07
N PRO A 137 -16.83 2.04 -39.30
CA PRO A 137 -15.68 2.42 -40.10
C PRO A 137 -15.56 3.91 -40.37
N ALA A 138 -16.68 4.65 -40.43
CA ALA A 138 -16.66 6.10 -40.68
C ALA A 138 -16.04 6.86 -39.46
N GLY A 139 -16.22 6.35 -38.24
CA GLY A 139 -15.54 6.86 -37.05
C GLY A 139 -14.03 6.75 -37.16
N TYR A 140 -13.52 5.60 -37.62
CA TYR A 140 -12.09 5.39 -37.78
C TYR A 140 -11.51 6.21 -38.93
N ALA A 141 -12.27 6.48 -39.99
CA ALA A 141 -11.86 7.39 -41.03
C ALA A 141 -11.72 8.84 -40.54
N ARG A 142 -12.63 9.30 -39.65
CA ARG A 142 -12.49 10.58 -38.94
C ARG A 142 -11.27 10.61 -38.01
N LEU A 143 -11.04 9.52 -37.26
CA LEU A 143 -9.86 9.38 -36.41
C LEU A 143 -8.57 9.47 -37.23
N ALA A 144 -8.51 8.80 -38.39
CA ALA A 144 -7.35 8.85 -39.30
C ALA A 144 -7.07 10.30 -39.75
N ALA A 145 -8.09 11.04 -40.15
CA ALA A 145 -7.95 12.45 -40.57
C ALA A 145 -7.42 13.34 -39.44
N VAL A 146 -7.89 13.15 -38.17
CA VAL A 146 -7.40 13.89 -37.00
C VAL A 146 -5.95 13.56 -36.74
N LEU A 147 -5.56 12.29 -36.80
CA LEU A 147 -4.18 11.86 -36.55
C LEU A 147 -3.22 12.37 -37.60
N ASP A 148 -3.63 12.36 -38.89
CA ASP A 148 -2.82 12.91 -40.01
C ASP A 148 -2.65 14.45 -39.91
N GLU A 149 -3.66 15.14 -39.36
CA GLU A 149 -3.56 16.59 -39.05
C GLU A 149 -2.53 16.85 -37.96
N LEU A 150 -2.56 16.05 -36.87
CA LEU A 150 -1.63 16.15 -35.75
C LEU A 150 -0.17 15.80 -36.16
N ASP A 151 0.00 14.78 -36.98
CA ASP A 151 1.32 14.39 -37.49
C ASP A 151 1.90 15.51 -38.39
N THR A 152 1.07 16.14 -39.19
CA THR A 152 1.49 17.23 -40.10
C THR A 152 1.79 18.53 -39.33
N GLY A 153 1.13 18.78 -38.21
CA GLY A 153 1.37 19.91 -37.31
C GLY A 153 2.71 19.85 -36.56
N GLY A 154 3.47 18.77 -36.67
CA GLY A 154 4.88 18.67 -36.29
C GLY A 154 5.16 18.20 -34.87
N GLY A 155 4.19 17.63 -34.14
CA GLY A 155 4.40 17.18 -32.76
C GLY A 155 4.77 15.69 -32.61
N THR A 156 4.01 14.80 -33.24
CA THR A 156 3.98 13.37 -32.87
C THR A 156 4.71 12.45 -33.85
N ARG A 157 5.22 12.94 -34.97
CA ARG A 157 5.99 12.19 -35.98
C ARG A 157 5.32 10.89 -36.48
N GLY A 158 4.02 10.71 -36.27
CA GLY A 158 3.29 9.48 -36.59
C GLY A 158 3.33 8.41 -35.47
N ASP A 159 3.86 8.75 -34.31
CA ASP A 159 3.85 7.89 -33.13
C ASP A 159 2.44 7.84 -32.53
N ARG A 160 1.88 6.63 -32.44
CA ARG A 160 0.47 6.42 -32.09
C ARG A 160 0.32 5.36 -31.01
N LEU A 161 -0.20 5.77 -29.87
CA LEU A 161 -0.54 4.91 -28.74
C LEU A 161 -2.05 4.75 -28.64
N PHE A 162 -2.57 3.55 -28.92
CA PHE A 162 -3.98 3.21 -28.76
C PHE A 162 -4.24 2.59 -27.39
N TYR A 163 -5.03 3.24 -26.53
CA TYR A 163 -5.38 2.77 -25.21
C TYR A 163 -6.84 2.30 -25.15
N LEU A 164 -7.06 1.02 -24.85
CA LEU A 164 -8.40 0.42 -24.76
C LEU A 164 -8.97 0.54 -23.34
N ALA A 165 -9.54 1.70 -23.00
CA ALA A 165 -10.25 1.96 -21.73
C ALA A 165 -11.74 1.55 -21.83
N THR A 166 -12.06 0.47 -22.55
CA THR A 166 -13.39 -0.02 -22.84
C THR A 166 -13.66 -1.37 -22.17
N PRO A 167 -14.93 -1.83 -22.10
CA PRO A 167 -15.18 -3.20 -21.69
C PRO A 167 -14.48 -4.22 -22.60
N PRO A 168 -14.01 -5.36 -22.05
CA PRO A 168 -13.24 -6.38 -22.79
C PRO A 168 -13.94 -6.93 -24.03
N SER A 169 -15.27 -6.95 -24.03
CA SER A 169 -16.09 -7.38 -25.18
C SER A 169 -15.89 -6.49 -26.42
N GLN A 170 -15.30 -5.32 -26.30
CA GLN A 170 -15.07 -4.39 -27.41
C GLN A 170 -13.63 -4.50 -27.96
N TYR A 171 -12.71 -5.20 -27.31
CA TYR A 171 -11.31 -5.23 -27.72
C TYR A 171 -11.13 -5.78 -29.14
N GLY A 172 -11.73 -6.93 -29.46
CA GLY A 172 -11.64 -7.54 -30.79
C GLY A 172 -12.16 -6.61 -31.87
N VAL A 173 -13.34 -6.01 -31.68
CA VAL A 173 -13.96 -5.08 -32.64
C VAL A 173 -13.09 -3.86 -32.91
N ILE A 174 -12.54 -3.24 -31.86
CA ILE A 174 -11.68 -2.07 -32.00
C ILE A 174 -10.38 -2.44 -32.75
N VAL A 175 -9.77 -3.58 -32.41
CA VAL A 175 -8.55 -4.05 -33.07
C VAL A 175 -8.77 -4.32 -34.55
N GLU A 176 -9.87 -5.03 -34.91
CA GLU A 176 -10.24 -5.29 -36.32
C GLU A 176 -10.44 -3.99 -37.11
N GLN A 177 -11.11 -3.00 -36.50
CA GLN A 177 -11.34 -1.70 -37.16
C GLN A 177 -10.04 -0.88 -37.29
N LEU A 178 -9.14 -0.92 -36.33
CA LEU A 178 -7.81 -0.30 -36.43
C LEU A 178 -7.01 -0.92 -37.57
N GLY A 179 -7.09 -2.25 -37.75
CA GLY A 179 -6.47 -2.94 -38.87
C GLY A 179 -7.09 -2.54 -40.20
N ALA A 180 -8.42 -2.60 -40.33
CA ALA A 180 -9.16 -2.31 -41.54
C ALA A 180 -9.00 -0.87 -42.01
N SER A 181 -8.86 0.08 -41.09
CA SER A 181 -8.66 1.51 -41.38
C SER A 181 -7.20 1.88 -41.71
N GLY A 182 -6.24 0.95 -41.58
CA GLY A 182 -4.81 1.21 -41.75
C GLY A 182 -4.19 2.08 -40.66
N LEU A 183 -4.89 2.31 -39.54
CA LEU A 183 -4.36 3.04 -38.37
C LEU A 183 -3.33 2.22 -37.62
N ALA A 184 -3.49 0.90 -37.57
CA ALA A 184 -2.50 -0.04 -37.05
C ALA A 184 -1.47 -0.33 -38.13
N ARG A 185 -0.19 -0.07 -37.82
CA ARG A 185 0.93 -0.38 -38.73
C ARG A 185 1.68 -1.58 -38.13
N LYS A 186 1.36 -2.78 -38.59
CA LYS A 186 2.00 -4.02 -38.12
C LYS A 186 3.51 -3.97 -38.37
N GLY A 187 4.32 -4.27 -37.34
CA GLY A 187 5.78 -4.21 -37.43
C GLY A 187 6.40 -2.83 -37.16
N ALA A 188 5.59 -1.78 -36.98
CA ALA A 188 6.06 -0.45 -36.62
C ALA A 188 6.17 -0.34 -35.07
N PHE A 189 7.24 -0.83 -34.50
CA PHE A 189 7.48 -0.80 -33.02
C PHE A 189 8.78 -0.08 -32.64
N ASP A 190 9.72 0.16 -33.56
CA ASP A 190 10.98 0.87 -33.34
C ASP A 190 11.49 1.46 -34.67
N GLU A 191 12.06 2.67 -34.64
CA GLU A 191 12.69 3.32 -35.80
C GLU A 191 13.89 2.53 -36.33
N SER A 192 14.54 1.71 -35.48
CA SER A 192 15.75 0.94 -35.84
C SER A 192 15.49 -0.48 -36.37
N SER A 193 14.25 -0.96 -36.30
CA SER A 193 13.98 -2.40 -36.39
C SER A 193 13.84 -2.97 -37.79
N ALA A 194 13.90 -2.17 -38.84
CA ALA A 194 13.88 -2.68 -40.20
C ALA A 194 15.09 -2.13 -40.94
N GLY A 195 15.99 -2.99 -41.40
CA GLY A 195 17.10 -2.65 -42.33
C GLY A 195 16.60 -2.05 -43.66
N GLY A 196 15.59 -1.20 -43.64
CA GLY A 196 14.93 -0.44 -44.66
C GLY A 196 14.79 1.02 -44.28
N GLU A 197 14.18 1.83 -45.14
CA GLU A 197 13.94 3.26 -44.90
C GLU A 197 13.26 3.50 -43.55
N PRO A 198 13.57 4.60 -42.81
CA PRO A 198 12.97 4.89 -41.49
C PRO A 198 11.43 4.85 -41.61
N ILE A 199 10.80 3.98 -40.84
CA ILE A 199 9.35 3.92 -40.73
C ILE A 199 8.93 5.20 -39.97
N ALA A 200 8.13 6.06 -40.61
CA ALA A 200 7.62 7.25 -39.95
C ALA A 200 6.64 6.84 -38.82
N GLY A 201 7.13 6.86 -37.59
CA GLY A 201 6.38 6.64 -36.36
C GLY A 201 6.07 5.18 -36.01
N TRP A 202 6.07 4.91 -34.70
CA TRP A 202 5.66 3.64 -34.13
C TRP A 202 4.14 3.58 -33.84
N THR A 203 3.61 2.35 -33.74
CA THR A 203 2.21 2.11 -33.37
C THR A 203 2.18 1.07 -32.25
N ARG A 204 1.59 1.41 -31.12
CA ARG A 204 1.45 0.56 -29.94
C ARG A 204 0.02 0.50 -29.46
N ILE A 205 -0.38 -0.63 -28.87
CA ILE A 205 -1.72 -0.82 -28.33
C ILE A 205 -1.64 -1.29 -26.87
N VAL A 206 -2.39 -0.62 -26.01
CA VAL A 206 -2.57 -0.98 -24.60
C VAL A 206 -3.90 -1.66 -24.40
N VAL A 207 -3.86 -2.85 -23.80
CA VAL A 207 -5.04 -3.66 -23.52
C VAL A 207 -5.14 -3.89 -22.01
N GLU A 208 -6.28 -3.51 -21.44
CA GLU A 208 -6.58 -3.69 -20.02
C GLU A 208 -7.05 -5.12 -19.70
N LYS A 209 -6.91 -5.54 -18.45
CA LYS A 209 -7.48 -6.80 -17.97
C LYS A 209 -9.02 -6.75 -17.98
N PRO A 210 -9.69 -7.93 -18.10
CA PRO A 210 -9.17 -9.28 -18.26
C PRO A 210 -8.83 -9.65 -19.73
N PHE A 211 -7.81 -10.50 -19.91
CA PHE A 211 -7.42 -11.04 -21.21
C PHE A 211 -8.15 -12.37 -21.47
N GLY A 212 -9.39 -12.28 -21.94
CA GLY A 212 -10.30 -13.41 -21.98
C GLY A 212 -10.90 -13.73 -20.61
N ARG A 213 -11.82 -14.68 -20.57
CA ARG A 213 -12.48 -15.23 -19.36
C ARG A 213 -12.15 -16.70 -19.11
N ASP A 214 -11.52 -17.32 -20.09
CA ASP A 214 -11.02 -18.70 -20.13
C ASP A 214 -9.96 -18.83 -21.22
N LEU A 215 -9.38 -20.02 -21.38
CA LEU A 215 -8.32 -20.28 -22.35
C LEU A 215 -8.80 -20.09 -23.81
N GLU A 216 -10.03 -20.44 -24.14
CA GLU A 216 -10.56 -20.33 -25.50
C GLU A 216 -10.73 -18.88 -25.92
N THR A 217 -11.36 -18.08 -25.08
CA THR A 217 -11.57 -16.65 -25.35
C THR A 217 -10.26 -15.85 -25.29
N ALA A 218 -9.28 -16.25 -24.49
CA ALA A 218 -7.95 -15.65 -24.48
C ALA A 218 -7.20 -15.92 -25.79
N ARG A 219 -7.25 -17.15 -26.29
CA ARG A 219 -6.66 -17.53 -27.59
C ARG A 219 -7.32 -16.78 -28.75
N GLU A 220 -8.65 -16.66 -28.73
CA GLU A 220 -9.36 -15.91 -29.76
C GLU A 220 -8.97 -14.43 -29.75
N LEU A 221 -8.91 -13.80 -28.60
CA LEU A 221 -8.46 -12.41 -28.49
C LEU A 221 -7.00 -12.25 -28.98
N ASN A 222 -6.12 -13.15 -28.58
CA ASN A 222 -4.73 -13.13 -29.05
C ASN A 222 -4.64 -13.32 -30.57
N ARG A 223 -5.46 -14.19 -31.17
CA ARG A 223 -5.53 -14.39 -32.61
C ARG A 223 -5.94 -13.12 -33.35
N VAL A 224 -7.01 -12.46 -32.89
CA VAL A 224 -7.50 -11.22 -33.49
C VAL A 224 -6.42 -10.11 -33.39
N ILE A 225 -5.80 -9.97 -32.22
CA ILE A 225 -4.72 -8.98 -32.03
C ILE A 225 -3.54 -9.29 -32.97
N ALA A 226 -3.11 -10.56 -33.06
CA ALA A 226 -1.97 -10.95 -33.87
C ALA A 226 -2.17 -10.79 -35.39
N GLU A 227 -3.39 -10.73 -35.87
CA GLU A 227 -3.69 -10.40 -37.27
C GLU A 227 -3.35 -8.94 -37.60
N VAL A 228 -3.48 -8.02 -36.63
CA VAL A 228 -3.38 -6.58 -36.81
C VAL A 228 -2.04 -6.01 -36.28
N PHE A 229 -1.54 -6.54 -35.16
CA PHE A 229 -0.33 -6.08 -34.46
C PHE A 229 0.70 -7.19 -34.31
N ASP A 230 1.97 -6.85 -34.26
CA ASP A 230 3.01 -7.74 -33.75
C ASP A 230 2.98 -7.76 -32.23
N GLU A 231 3.44 -8.86 -31.62
CA GLU A 231 3.46 -8.96 -30.15
C GLU A 231 4.26 -7.83 -29.48
N ARG A 232 5.30 -7.31 -30.13
CA ARG A 232 6.10 -6.16 -29.67
C ARG A 232 5.37 -4.83 -29.71
N GLN A 233 4.17 -4.78 -30.24
CA GLN A 233 3.29 -3.60 -30.26
C GLN A 233 2.19 -3.69 -29.22
N VAL A 234 2.04 -4.83 -28.49
CA VAL A 234 0.89 -5.13 -27.63
C VAL A 234 1.29 -5.12 -26.17
N TYR A 235 0.76 -4.16 -25.42
CA TYR A 235 1.03 -3.93 -24.01
C TYR A 235 -0.19 -4.38 -23.19
N ARG A 236 -0.17 -5.62 -22.67
CA ARG A 236 -1.22 -6.12 -21.77
C ARG A 236 -0.89 -5.73 -20.35
N ILE A 237 -1.69 -4.81 -19.80
CA ILE A 237 -1.44 -4.25 -18.48
C ILE A 237 -1.73 -5.25 -17.37
N ASP A 238 -0.73 -5.43 -16.51
CA ASP A 238 -0.91 -5.90 -15.15
C ASP A 238 -0.30 -4.86 -14.18
N HIS A 239 -1.16 -4.09 -13.53
CA HIS A 239 -0.74 -3.03 -12.61
C HIS A 239 0.02 -3.55 -11.38
N TYR A 240 0.01 -4.87 -11.09
CA TYR A 240 0.88 -5.46 -10.08
C TYR A 240 2.33 -5.52 -10.53
N LEU A 241 2.58 -5.82 -11.81
CA LEU A 241 3.94 -5.87 -12.36
C LEU A 241 4.60 -4.49 -12.42
N ALA A 242 3.83 -3.44 -12.57
CA ALA A 242 4.32 -2.06 -12.65
C ALA A 242 4.76 -1.45 -11.30
N LYS A 243 4.63 -2.18 -10.19
CA LYS A 243 5.07 -1.69 -8.88
C LYS A 243 6.57 -1.82 -8.71
N GLU A 244 7.19 -0.81 -8.11
CA GLU A 244 8.63 -0.77 -7.81
C GLU A 244 9.10 -2.01 -7.04
N THR A 245 8.32 -2.49 -6.07
CA THR A 245 8.66 -3.69 -5.29
C THR A 245 8.67 -4.96 -6.12
N VAL A 246 7.89 -5.03 -7.20
CA VAL A 246 7.92 -6.18 -8.12
C VAL A 246 9.19 -6.14 -8.99
N GLN A 247 9.57 -4.96 -9.45
CA GLN A 247 10.86 -4.76 -10.14
C GLN A 247 12.03 -5.08 -9.21
N ASN A 248 11.95 -4.63 -7.95
CA ASN A 248 12.97 -4.93 -6.95
C ASN A 248 13.13 -6.43 -6.64
N LEU A 249 12.11 -7.26 -6.83
CA LEU A 249 12.26 -8.71 -6.72
C LEU A 249 13.35 -9.23 -7.67
N LEU A 250 13.41 -8.73 -8.91
CA LEU A 250 14.43 -9.10 -9.88
C LEU A 250 15.81 -8.60 -9.45
N VAL A 251 15.89 -7.36 -8.98
CA VAL A 251 17.14 -6.78 -8.45
C VAL A 251 17.61 -7.54 -7.21
N LEU A 252 16.70 -7.83 -6.26
CA LEU A 252 17.02 -8.60 -5.05
C LEU A 252 17.61 -9.96 -5.39
N ARG A 253 17.00 -10.67 -6.35
CA ARG A 253 17.46 -11.99 -6.76
C ARG A 253 18.78 -11.96 -7.52
N PHE A 254 18.89 -11.09 -8.53
CA PHE A 254 19.93 -11.19 -9.54
C PHE A 254 21.11 -10.23 -9.37
N ALA A 255 20.92 -9.15 -8.60
CA ALA A 255 22.03 -8.25 -8.25
C ALA A 255 22.73 -8.63 -6.92
N ASN A 256 22.14 -9.56 -6.13
CA ASN A 256 22.68 -9.94 -4.82
C ASN A 256 23.11 -11.42 -4.81
N GLY A 257 24.40 -11.68 -4.83
CA GLY A 257 24.98 -13.02 -4.92
C GLY A 257 24.64 -13.99 -3.76
N ILE A 258 24.01 -13.51 -2.69
CA ILE A 258 23.60 -14.34 -1.54
C ILE A 258 22.24 -15.02 -1.73
N PHE A 259 21.33 -14.49 -2.56
CA PHE A 259 19.97 -15.02 -2.68
C PHE A 259 19.87 -16.11 -3.74
N GLU A 260 20.33 -15.91 -4.95
CA GLU A 260 20.14 -16.86 -6.06
C GLU A 260 20.69 -18.28 -5.77
N PRO A 261 21.85 -18.46 -5.10
CA PRO A 261 22.34 -19.79 -4.74
C PRO A 261 21.40 -20.59 -3.81
N VAL A 262 20.60 -19.93 -2.98
CA VAL A 262 19.64 -20.57 -2.06
C VAL A 262 18.21 -20.58 -2.61
N TRP A 263 17.97 -20.00 -3.79
CA TRP A 263 16.65 -19.84 -4.40
C TRP A 263 16.22 -21.09 -5.17
N ASN A 264 16.16 -22.22 -4.48
CA ASN A 264 15.82 -23.51 -5.07
C ASN A 264 15.33 -24.53 -4.03
N ARG A 265 14.82 -25.67 -4.50
CA ARG A 265 14.27 -26.78 -3.69
C ARG A 265 15.18 -27.33 -2.60
N ARG A 266 16.48 -27.07 -2.65
CA ARG A 266 17.42 -27.55 -1.63
C ARG A 266 17.26 -26.77 -0.35
N TYR A 267 16.96 -25.47 -0.46
CA TYR A 267 16.90 -24.54 0.66
C TYR A 267 15.49 -24.02 0.93
N VAL A 268 14.69 -23.80 -0.11
CA VAL A 268 13.30 -23.34 0.04
C VAL A 268 12.40 -24.52 0.36
N ASP A 269 11.56 -24.35 1.37
CA ASP A 269 10.55 -25.31 1.79
C ASP A 269 9.24 -25.12 1.04
N PHE A 270 8.69 -23.89 1.11
CA PHE A 270 7.51 -23.48 0.35
C PHE A 270 7.50 -21.97 0.10
N VAL A 271 6.61 -21.54 -0.76
CA VAL A 271 6.39 -20.10 -1.09
C VAL A 271 4.92 -19.77 -0.94
N GLU A 272 4.62 -18.64 -0.28
CA GLU A 272 3.28 -18.07 -0.22
C GLU A 272 3.21 -16.77 -1.02
N ILE A 273 2.12 -16.58 -1.74
CA ILE A 273 1.78 -15.32 -2.43
C ILE A 273 0.36 -14.95 -2.01
N THR A 274 0.26 -13.89 -1.21
CA THR A 274 -1.01 -13.42 -0.65
C THR A 274 -1.37 -12.06 -1.23
N ALA A 275 -2.61 -11.91 -1.71
CA ALA A 275 -3.23 -10.63 -2.03
C ALA A 275 -4.57 -10.53 -1.31
N ALA A 276 -4.60 -9.88 -0.16
CA ALA A 276 -5.76 -9.72 0.69
C ALA A 276 -6.30 -8.29 0.60
N GLU A 277 -7.64 -8.16 0.52
CA GLU A 277 -8.34 -6.89 0.44
C GLU A 277 -9.37 -6.77 1.58
N THR A 278 -9.40 -5.63 2.28
CA THR A 278 -10.42 -5.32 3.29
C THR A 278 -11.73 -4.86 2.67
N LEU A 279 -11.68 -4.34 1.44
CA LEU A 279 -12.86 -3.88 0.70
C LEU A 279 -13.72 -5.05 0.21
N GLY A 280 -15.04 -4.85 0.16
CA GLY A 280 -16.01 -5.75 -0.48
C GLY A 280 -16.06 -5.57 -2.00
N VAL A 281 -17.18 -5.99 -2.60
CA VAL A 281 -17.42 -5.75 -4.04
C VAL A 281 -18.09 -4.42 -4.31
N GLU A 282 -18.79 -3.86 -3.32
CA GLU A 282 -19.45 -2.55 -3.38
C GLU A 282 -20.29 -2.40 -4.67
N HIS A 283 -20.13 -1.29 -5.39
CA HIS A 283 -20.86 -1.04 -6.65
C HIS A 283 -20.44 -1.94 -7.83
N ARG A 284 -19.39 -2.78 -7.67
CA ARG A 284 -18.85 -3.67 -8.69
C ARG A 284 -19.47 -5.06 -8.68
N GLY A 285 -20.60 -5.27 -7.98
CA GLY A 285 -21.30 -6.56 -7.91
C GLY A 285 -21.45 -7.25 -9.25
N PRO A 286 -22.04 -6.61 -10.31
CA PRO A 286 -22.22 -7.23 -11.62
C PRO A 286 -20.93 -7.72 -12.28
N TYR A 287 -19.86 -6.94 -12.21
CA TYR A 287 -18.55 -7.36 -12.72
C TYR A 287 -18.02 -8.58 -11.95
N TYR A 288 -18.15 -8.52 -10.62
CA TYR A 288 -17.60 -9.57 -9.77
C TYR A 288 -18.36 -10.90 -9.87
N GLU A 289 -19.66 -10.84 -10.15
CA GLU A 289 -20.48 -12.02 -10.45
C GLU A 289 -19.97 -12.82 -11.66
N GLU A 290 -19.40 -12.15 -12.64
CA GLU A 290 -18.78 -12.77 -13.81
C GLU A 290 -17.34 -13.23 -13.57
N ALA A 291 -16.59 -12.45 -12.78
CA ALA A 291 -15.16 -12.68 -12.59
C ALA A 291 -14.85 -13.66 -11.46
N GLY A 292 -15.31 -13.38 -10.24
CA GLY A 292 -14.88 -14.08 -9.03
C GLY A 292 -13.39 -13.87 -8.70
N ALA A 293 -12.96 -14.34 -7.54
CA ALA A 293 -11.60 -14.14 -7.04
C ALA A 293 -10.52 -14.84 -7.89
N LEU A 294 -10.85 -15.99 -8.49
CA LEU A 294 -9.90 -16.76 -9.29
C LEU A 294 -9.55 -16.06 -10.60
N ARG A 295 -10.54 -15.54 -11.32
CA ARG A 295 -10.33 -14.83 -12.59
C ARG A 295 -9.84 -13.41 -12.39
N ASP A 296 -10.29 -12.72 -11.30
CA ASP A 296 -9.94 -11.32 -11.07
C ASP A 296 -8.52 -11.16 -10.54
N MET A 297 -8.04 -12.08 -9.68
CA MET A 297 -6.80 -11.91 -8.94
C MET A 297 -5.77 -13.03 -9.17
N ILE A 298 -6.17 -14.30 -9.06
CA ILE A 298 -5.20 -15.41 -9.19
C ILE A 298 -4.63 -15.44 -10.60
N THR A 299 -5.49 -15.45 -11.62
CA THR A 299 -5.10 -15.63 -13.02
C THR A 299 -4.24 -14.49 -13.55
N PRO A 300 -4.64 -13.22 -13.48
CA PRO A 300 -3.85 -12.12 -14.05
C PRO A 300 -2.66 -11.72 -13.17
N HIS A 301 -2.80 -11.69 -11.83
CA HIS A 301 -1.82 -11.06 -10.95
C HIS A 301 -0.95 -12.06 -10.22
N LEU A 302 -1.54 -12.97 -9.43
CA LEU A 302 -0.74 -13.85 -8.57
C LEU A 302 0.08 -14.86 -9.37
N ILE A 303 -0.41 -15.32 -10.53
CA ILE A 303 0.37 -16.17 -11.44
C ILE A 303 1.54 -15.39 -12.06
N GLN A 304 1.41 -14.11 -12.33
CA GLN A 304 2.53 -13.28 -12.79
C GLN A 304 3.59 -13.10 -11.70
N LEU A 305 3.18 -12.78 -10.46
CA LEU A 305 4.09 -12.73 -9.31
C LEU A 305 4.79 -14.08 -9.09
N PHE A 306 4.03 -15.17 -9.13
CA PHE A 306 4.57 -16.52 -9.07
C PHE A 306 5.62 -16.76 -10.16
N SER A 307 5.37 -16.33 -11.39
CA SER A 307 6.32 -16.53 -12.50
C SER A 307 7.65 -15.80 -12.27
N LEU A 308 7.62 -14.58 -11.72
CA LEU A 308 8.82 -13.81 -11.36
C LEU A 308 9.63 -14.45 -10.22
N VAL A 309 8.93 -15.00 -9.22
CA VAL A 309 9.58 -15.74 -8.13
C VAL A 309 10.23 -17.01 -8.62
N ALA A 310 9.57 -17.74 -9.52
CA ALA A 310 9.93 -19.10 -9.88
C ALA A 310 10.80 -19.22 -11.16
N MET A 311 10.96 -18.16 -11.93
CA MET A 311 11.75 -18.18 -13.16
C MET A 311 13.25 -18.40 -12.92
N GLU A 312 13.97 -18.90 -13.93
CA GLU A 312 15.43 -18.93 -13.94
C GLU A 312 15.99 -17.51 -14.19
N PRO A 313 17.26 -17.23 -13.82
CA PRO A 313 17.92 -15.99 -14.20
C PRO A 313 17.89 -15.81 -15.72
N PRO A 314 17.41 -14.64 -16.22
CA PRO A 314 17.45 -14.37 -17.65
C PRO A 314 18.90 -14.15 -18.13
N VAL A 315 19.17 -14.40 -19.42
CA VAL A 315 20.51 -14.23 -20.02
C VAL A 315 20.89 -12.76 -20.20
N ALA A 316 19.90 -11.88 -20.22
CA ALA A 316 20.03 -10.43 -20.27
C ALA A 316 18.85 -9.79 -19.56
N PHE A 317 18.99 -8.56 -19.07
CA PHE A 317 17.89 -7.80 -18.48
C PHE A 317 17.18 -7.01 -19.59
N ASP A 318 16.48 -7.74 -20.45
CA ASP A 318 15.61 -7.20 -21.50
C ASP A 318 14.24 -7.89 -21.47
N ALA A 319 13.29 -7.26 -22.13
CA ALA A 319 11.88 -7.69 -22.09
C ALA A 319 11.69 -9.14 -22.61
N ASP A 320 12.38 -9.52 -23.69
CA ASP A 320 12.20 -10.84 -24.30
C ASP A 320 12.83 -11.93 -23.43
N ALA A 321 14.05 -11.72 -22.92
CA ALA A 321 14.73 -12.67 -22.02
C ALA A 321 13.95 -12.90 -20.72
N VAL A 322 13.47 -11.84 -20.07
CA VAL A 322 12.65 -11.94 -18.84
C VAL A 322 11.34 -12.68 -19.12
N ARG A 323 10.62 -12.32 -20.19
CA ARG A 323 9.34 -12.93 -20.54
C ARG A 323 9.49 -14.39 -20.96
N ASP A 324 10.61 -14.77 -21.60
CA ASP A 324 10.90 -16.16 -21.95
C ASP A 324 11.10 -17.03 -20.70
N GLU A 325 11.84 -16.55 -19.69
CA GLU A 325 12.01 -17.31 -18.45
C GLU A 325 10.70 -17.44 -17.67
N LYS A 326 9.87 -16.39 -17.62
CA LYS A 326 8.50 -16.46 -17.07
C LYS A 326 7.67 -17.54 -17.77
N LEU A 327 7.70 -17.57 -19.12
CA LEU A 327 6.94 -18.57 -19.88
C LEU A 327 7.42 -19.99 -19.61
N LYS A 328 8.74 -20.23 -19.51
CA LYS A 328 9.30 -21.55 -19.20
C LYS A 328 8.77 -22.09 -17.89
N VAL A 329 8.71 -21.27 -16.85
CA VAL A 329 8.19 -21.73 -15.55
C VAL A 329 6.67 -21.94 -15.60
N LEU A 330 5.90 -21.10 -16.27
CA LEU A 330 4.45 -21.29 -16.42
C LEU A 330 4.13 -22.61 -17.13
N ARG A 331 4.88 -22.97 -18.19
CA ARG A 331 4.75 -24.25 -18.88
C ARG A 331 5.16 -25.45 -18.02
N ALA A 332 6.05 -25.25 -17.05
CA ALA A 332 6.47 -26.27 -16.12
C ALA A 332 5.50 -26.48 -14.94
N VAL A 333 4.48 -25.63 -14.79
CA VAL A 333 3.44 -25.85 -13.78
C VAL A 333 2.68 -27.13 -14.10
N ARG A 334 2.66 -28.04 -13.11
CA ARG A 334 1.94 -29.30 -13.23
C ARG A 334 0.45 -29.03 -13.37
N PRO A 335 -0.20 -29.57 -14.43
CA PRO A 335 -1.66 -29.50 -14.56
C PRO A 335 -2.35 -30.09 -13.32
N ILE A 336 -3.38 -29.41 -12.84
CA ILE A 336 -4.17 -29.87 -11.70
C ILE A 336 -5.19 -30.91 -12.20
N PRO A 337 -5.08 -32.20 -11.83
CA PRO A 337 -6.07 -33.17 -12.23
C PRO A 337 -7.43 -32.88 -11.62
N HIS A 338 -8.53 -33.04 -12.34
CA HIS A 338 -9.90 -32.74 -11.86
C HIS A 338 -10.21 -33.37 -10.50
N HIS A 339 -9.81 -34.63 -10.27
CA HIS A 339 -10.03 -35.32 -8.99
C HIS A 339 -9.18 -34.78 -7.82
N LEU A 340 -8.15 -33.95 -8.07
CA LEU A 340 -7.34 -33.30 -7.06
C LEU A 340 -7.71 -31.82 -6.85
N VAL A 341 -8.60 -31.23 -7.65
CA VAL A 341 -8.99 -29.83 -7.51
C VAL A 341 -9.45 -29.55 -6.07
N SER A 342 -10.28 -30.38 -5.46
CA SER A 342 -10.75 -30.19 -4.09
C SER A 342 -9.66 -30.26 -3.01
N ARG A 343 -8.46 -30.73 -3.35
CA ARG A 343 -7.29 -30.79 -2.48
C ARG A 343 -6.25 -29.70 -2.75
N TRP A 344 -6.30 -29.10 -3.94
CA TRP A 344 -5.31 -28.13 -4.42
C TRP A 344 -5.89 -26.74 -4.68
N ALA A 345 -7.22 -26.62 -4.62
CA ALA A 345 -7.91 -25.35 -4.77
C ALA A 345 -9.10 -25.26 -3.82
N VAL A 346 -9.23 -24.09 -3.20
CA VAL A 346 -10.32 -23.73 -2.27
C VAL A 346 -11.00 -22.48 -2.79
N ARG A 347 -12.34 -22.46 -2.73
CA ARG A 347 -13.15 -21.25 -2.94
C ARG A 347 -14.08 -21.02 -1.75
N ALA A 348 -14.42 -19.75 -1.49
CA ALA A 348 -15.40 -19.41 -0.46
C ALA A 348 -16.05 -18.04 -0.74
N GLN A 349 -17.15 -17.76 -0.03
CA GLN A 349 -17.80 -16.44 -0.01
C GLN A 349 -17.75 -15.84 1.39
N TYR A 350 -17.57 -14.50 1.51
CA TYR A 350 -17.71 -13.86 2.80
C TYR A 350 -19.18 -13.76 3.22
N VAL A 351 -19.41 -14.00 4.50
CA VAL A 351 -20.66 -13.70 5.19
C VAL A 351 -20.50 -12.40 5.99
N GLN A 352 -21.55 -11.93 6.61
CA GLN A 352 -21.50 -10.77 7.50
C GLN A 352 -20.41 -10.92 8.56
N GLY A 353 -19.80 -9.83 8.94
CA GLY A 353 -18.76 -9.79 9.96
C GLY A 353 -18.39 -8.36 10.30
N VAL A 354 -17.20 -8.17 10.86
CA VAL A 354 -16.65 -6.86 11.20
C VAL A 354 -15.33 -6.64 10.45
N ALA A 355 -15.27 -5.63 9.61
CA ALA A 355 -14.06 -5.22 8.90
C ALA A 355 -13.77 -3.75 9.21
N ASP A 356 -12.51 -3.44 9.56
CA ASP A 356 -12.07 -2.10 9.97
C ASP A 356 -12.92 -1.47 11.10
N GLY A 357 -13.48 -2.33 11.99
CA GLY A 357 -14.32 -1.90 13.11
C GLY A 357 -15.79 -1.65 12.75
N GLU A 358 -16.18 -1.82 11.49
CA GLU A 358 -17.57 -1.62 11.03
C GLU A 358 -18.23 -2.96 10.70
N ALA A 359 -19.52 -3.09 11.02
CA ALA A 359 -20.32 -4.23 10.59
C ALA A 359 -20.53 -4.17 9.07
N VAL A 360 -20.15 -5.24 8.37
CA VAL A 360 -20.25 -5.31 6.91
C VAL A 360 -21.19 -6.44 6.48
N PRO A 361 -21.92 -6.25 5.35
CA PRO A 361 -22.87 -7.23 4.88
C PRO A 361 -22.20 -8.48 4.29
N ALA A 362 -22.97 -9.56 4.17
CA ALA A 362 -22.58 -10.73 3.41
C ALA A 362 -22.52 -10.41 1.91
N TYR A 363 -21.72 -11.14 1.13
CA TYR A 363 -21.59 -10.98 -0.32
C TYR A 363 -22.95 -10.98 -1.05
N ARG A 364 -23.81 -11.94 -0.73
CA ARG A 364 -25.15 -12.06 -1.34
C ARG A 364 -26.12 -10.93 -0.95
N SER A 365 -25.73 -10.07 -0.02
CA SER A 365 -26.48 -8.87 0.37
C SER A 365 -25.90 -7.58 -0.23
N GLU A 366 -24.80 -7.68 -0.98
CA GLU A 366 -24.21 -6.52 -1.68
C GLU A 366 -25.09 -6.10 -2.88
N GLU A 367 -24.94 -4.84 -3.29
CA GLU A 367 -25.74 -4.24 -4.36
C GLU A 367 -25.58 -5.01 -5.69
N ARG A 368 -26.68 -5.42 -6.30
CA ARG A 368 -26.73 -6.13 -7.60
C ARG A 368 -25.99 -7.47 -7.63
N VAL A 369 -25.83 -8.13 -6.51
CA VAL A 369 -25.40 -9.53 -6.39
C VAL A 369 -26.61 -10.43 -6.31
N ALA A 370 -26.57 -11.58 -7.01
CA ALA A 370 -27.66 -12.55 -6.96
C ALA A 370 -27.77 -13.19 -5.55
N PRO A 371 -28.99 -13.30 -4.97
CA PRO A 371 -29.17 -13.89 -3.64
C PRO A 371 -28.70 -15.35 -3.52
N ASP A 372 -28.68 -16.05 -4.65
CA ASP A 372 -28.23 -17.44 -4.80
C ASP A 372 -26.87 -17.56 -5.49
N SER A 373 -26.09 -16.48 -5.54
CA SER A 373 -24.77 -16.46 -6.16
C SER A 373 -23.84 -17.55 -5.60
N HIS A 374 -23.11 -18.19 -6.51
CA HIS A 374 -22.03 -19.14 -6.20
C HIS A 374 -20.65 -18.63 -6.59
N THR A 375 -20.53 -17.33 -6.90
CA THR A 375 -19.28 -16.68 -7.25
C THR A 375 -18.39 -16.59 -6.01
N GLU A 376 -17.15 -17.02 -6.13
CA GLU A 376 -16.20 -16.99 -5.04
C GLU A 376 -15.63 -15.57 -4.80
N THR A 377 -15.58 -15.18 -3.52
CA THR A 377 -14.92 -13.94 -3.05
C THR A 377 -13.57 -14.21 -2.40
N TYR A 378 -13.24 -15.49 -2.27
CA TYR A 378 -11.95 -15.99 -1.80
C TYR A 378 -11.52 -17.17 -2.66
N ALA A 379 -10.25 -17.21 -3.02
CA ALA A 379 -9.63 -18.33 -3.69
C ALA A 379 -8.24 -18.61 -3.12
N ALA A 380 -7.93 -19.89 -2.88
CA ALA A 380 -6.58 -20.35 -2.59
C ALA A 380 -6.21 -21.50 -3.50
N VAL A 381 -5.00 -21.49 -4.06
CA VAL A 381 -4.52 -22.48 -5.02
C VAL A 381 -3.11 -22.93 -4.64
N LYS A 382 -2.90 -24.25 -4.65
CA LYS A 382 -1.59 -24.87 -4.50
C LYS A 382 -1.05 -25.26 -5.87
N LEU A 383 0.06 -24.69 -6.27
CA LEU A 383 0.77 -25.02 -7.49
C LEU A 383 2.01 -25.87 -7.21
N ARG A 384 2.37 -26.72 -8.17
CA ARG A 384 3.62 -27.49 -8.18
C ARG A 384 4.32 -27.31 -9.52
N VAL A 385 5.63 -27.15 -9.49
CA VAL A 385 6.46 -26.91 -10.69
C VAL A 385 7.34 -28.12 -10.96
N ASP A 386 7.24 -28.69 -12.16
CA ASP A 386 7.98 -29.87 -12.59
C ASP A 386 9.27 -29.47 -13.33
N ASN A 387 10.17 -28.82 -12.60
CA ASN A 387 11.52 -28.51 -13.06
C ASN A 387 12.57 -28.85 -11.98
N TRP A 388 13.85 -28.76 -12.36
CA TRP A 388 14.96 -29.11 -11.46
C TRP A 388 15.08 -28.17 -10.26
N ARG A 389 14.70 -26.92 -10.43
CA ARG A 389 14.77 -25.89 -9.38
C ARG A 389 13.72 -26.11 -8.29
N TRP A 390 12.47 -26.45 -8.65
CA TRP A 390 11.32 -26.41 -7.76
C TRP A 390 10.64 -27.74 -7.48
N GLN A 391 11.11 -28.84 -8.09
CA GLN A 391 10.48 -30.15 -7.86
C GLN A 391 10.35 -30.46 -6.36
N GLY A 392 9.10 -30.60 -5.88
CA GLY A 392 8.77 -30.90 -4.51
C GLY A 392 8.41 -29.67 -3.65
N VAL A 393 8.75 -28.43 -4.08
CA VAL A 393 8.39 -27.21 -3.38
C VAL A 393 6.96 -26.79 -3.79
N PRO A 394 6.01 -26.67 -2.86
CA PRO A 394 4.70 -26.13 -3.15
C PRO A 394 4.72 -24.60 -3.18
N PHE A 395 3.90 -24.04 -4.06
CA PHE A 395 3.58 -22.62 -4.10
C PHE A 395 2.11 -22.45 -3.74
N TYR A 396 1.82 -21.65 -2.72
CA TYR A 396 0.48 -21.36 -2.26
C TYR A 396 0.11 -19.93 -2.63
N LEU A 397 -0.94 -19.77 -3.43
CA LEU A 397 -1.48 -18.49 -3.85
C LEU A 397 -2.83 -18.31 -3.18
N ARG A 398 -3.06 -17.18 -2.50
CA ARG A 398 -4.38 -16.86 -1.96
C ARG A 398 -4.76 -15.42 -2.17
N THR A 399 -6.06 -15.20 -2.34
CA THR A 399 -6.67 -13.89 -2.42
C THR A 399 -8.08 -13.91 -1.85
N GLY A 400 -8.57 -12.77 -1.40
CA GLY A 400 -9.95 -12.64 -0.96
C GLY A 400 -10.33 -11.21 -0.64
N LYS A 401 -11.63 -10.96 -0.65
CA LYS A 401 -12.25 -9.70 -0.24
C LYS A 401 -12.73 -9.77 1.21
N ARG A 402 -12.92 -8.61 1.85
CA ARG A 402 -13.31 -8.54 3.27
C ARG A 402 -12.41 -9.38 4.18
N LEU A 403 -11.13 -9.48 3.85
CA LEU A 403 -10.14 -10.11 4.72
C LEU A 403 -9.69 -9.15 5.83
N ALA A 404 -9.03 -9.70 6.85
CA ALA A 404 -8.62 -8.97 8.05
C ALA A 404 -7.73 -7.75 7.80
N ARG A 405 -6.95 -7.75 6.71
CA ARG A 405 -6.08 -6.63 6.32
C ARG A 405 -5.93 -6.54 4.81
N ARG A 406 -5.67 -5.32 4.33
CA ARG A 406 -5.18 -5.10 2.98
C ARG A 406 -3.69 -5.36 2.95
N VAL A 407 -3.25 -6.42 2.27
CA VAL A 407 -1.84 -6.77 2.13
C VAL A 407 -1.60 -7.52 0.83
N THR A 408 -0.50 -7.18 0.16
CA THR A 408 0.05 -8.00 -0.92
C THR A 408 1.50 -8.29 -0.60
N GLU A 409 1.83 -9.57 -0.46
CA GLU A 409 3.18 -10.02 -0.11
C GLU A 409 3.53 -11.36 -0.75
N ILE A 410 4.84 -11.59 -0.89
CA ILE A 410 5.42 -12.88 -1.22
C ILE A 410 6.30 -13.29 -0.04
N ALA A 411 6.05 -14.46 0.55
CA ALA A 411 6.86 -15.01 1.62
C ALA A 411 7.56 -16.29 1.14
N ILE A 412 8.89 -16.32 1.28
CA ILE A 412 9.72 -17.45 0.92
C ILE A 412 10.24 -18.07 2.20
N HIS A 413 9.72 -19.26 2.49
CA HIS A 413 10.06 -20.02 3.69
C HIS A 413 11.23 -20.95 3.40
N PHE A 414 12.32 -20.77 4.13
CA PHE A 414 13.49 -21.65 4.01
C PHE A 414 13.37 -22.85 4.92
N LYS A 415 14.01 -23.93 4.54
CA LYS A 415 14.11 -25.14 5.38
C LYS A 415 14.93 -24.87 6.62
N LEU A 416 14.57 -25.53 7.70
CA LEU A 416 15.40 -25.53 8.91
C LEU A 416 16.81 -26.08 8.59
N PRO A 417 17.85 -25.65 9.35
CA PRO A 417 19.18 -26.26 9.26
C PRO A 417 19.12 -27.78 9.42
N PRO A 418 19.88 -28.55 8.61
CA PRO A 418 19.82 -30.02 8.66
C PRO A 418 20.30 -30.60 9.99
N VAL A 419 21.05 -29.82 10.76
CA VAL A 419 21.51 -30.17 12.11
C VAL A 419 21.07 -29.09 13.10
N LEU A 420 20.17 -29.43 14.01
CA LEU A 420 19.62 -28.54 15.01
C LEU A 420 20.51 -28.48 16.25
N LEU A 421 21.54 -27.63 16.23
CA LEU A 421 22.51 -27.49 17.33
C LEU A 421 21.92 -26.77 18.56
N PHE A 422 20.88 -25.95 18.36
CA PHE A 422 20.33 -25.06 19.40
C PHE A 422 18.90 -25.44 19.82
N ARG A 423 18.56 -26.74 19.81
CA ARG A 423 17.21 -27.22 20.15
C ARG A 423 16.72 -26.73 21.51
N ASP A 424 17.60 -26.75 22.51
CA ASP A 424 17.26 -26.39 23.88
C ASP A 424 17.33 -24.87 24.13
N ALA A 425 17.95 -24.11 23.24
CA ALA A 425 18.15 -22.69 23.38
C ALA A 425 16.93 -21.85 22.92
N ALA A 426 15.98 -22.47 22.26
CA ALA A 426 14.79 -21.77 21.69
C ALA A 426 13.63 -21.64 22.71
N ALA A 427 13.92 -21.65 24.02
CA ALA A 427 12.98 -21.38 25.12
C ALA A 427 11.61 -22.08 24.97
N GLY A 428 11.60 -23.36 24.51
CA GLY A 428 10.39 -24.15 24.31
C GLY A 428 9.63 -23.91 23.00
N ARG A 429 10.00 -22.89 22.21
CA ARG A 429 9.36 -22.56 20.90
C ARG A 429 9.83 -23.47 19.76
N GLY A 430 10.99 -24.08 19.87
CA GLY A 430 11.70 -24.70 18.76
C GLY A 430 12.39 -23.63 17.87
N LEU A 431 13.37 -24.06 17.07
CA LEU A 431 14.06 -23.21 16.10
C LEU A 431 13.09 -22.83 14.96
N GLN A 432 12.98 -21.55 14.63
CA GLN A 432 12.13 -21.08 13.54
C GLN A 432 12.89 -21.07 12.20
N PRO A 433 12.24 -21.40 11.08
CA PRO A 433 12.84 -21.27 9.76
C PRO A 433 13.06 -19.80 9.41
N ASN A 434 14.11 -19.51 8.62
CA ASN A 434 14.25 -18.19 8.05
C ASN A 434 13.11 -17.92 7.04
N VAL A 435 12.62 -16.69 7.00
CA VAL A 435 11.58 -16.27 6.06
C VAL A 435 11.98 -14.95 5.42
N LEU A 436 12.04 -14.91 4.10
CA LEU A 436 12.18 -13.67 3.34
C LEU A 436 10.80 -13.24 2.85
N VAL A 437 10.39 -12.04 3.24
CA VAL A 437 9.10 -11.46 2.88
C VAL A 437 9.30 -10.24 2.00
N LEU A 438 8.67 -10.23 0.83
CA LEU A 438 8.61 -9.09 -0.07
C LEU A 438 7.22 -8.47 0.06
N ARG A 439 7.14 -7.26 0.57
CA ARG A 439 5.90 -6.51 0.77
C ARG A 439 5.66 -5.57 -0.41
N MET A 440 4.49 -5.68 -1.03
CA MET A 440 4.08 -4.86 -2.18
C MET A 440 3.01 -3.84 -1.82
N GLN A 441 2.28 -4.07 -0.72
CA GLN A 441 1.26 -3.18 -0.15
C GLN A 441 1.00 -3.59 1.31
N PRO A 442 0.68 -2.62 2.22
CA PRO A 442 0.72 -1.17 2.03
C PRO A 442 2.13 -0.58 2.13
N ASP A 443 3.04 -1.25 2.85
CA ASP A 443 4.40 -0.79 3.13
C ASP A 443 5.38 -1.51 2.20
N GLU A 444 5.76 -0.86 1.12
CA GLU A 444 6.65 -1.43 0.12
C GLU A 444 8.07 -1.65 0.68
N GLY A 445 8.60 -2.88 0.48
CA GLY A 445 9.91 -3.24 1.00
C GLY A 445 10.13 -4.75 1.11
N PHE A 446 11.13 -5.16 1.85
CA PHE A 446 11.35 -6.56 2.19
C PHE A 446 11.88 -6.73 3.62
N SER A 447 11.61 -7.88 4.22
CA SER A 447 12.17 -8.26 5.52
C SER A 447 12.72 -9.68 5.48
N LEU A 448 13.83 -9.91 6.20
CA LEU A 448 14.43 -11.22 6.38
C LEU A 448 14.40 -11.58 7.87
N ASN A 449 13.62 -12.58 8.22
CA ASN A 449 13.54 -13.09 9.59
C ASN A 449 14.65 -14.13 9.83
N ILE A 450 15.45 -13.91 10.87
CA ILE A 450 16.57 -14.78 11.25
C ILE A 450 16.57 -15.02 12.76
N GLU A 451 17.16 -16.14 13.20
CA GLU A 451 17.40 -16.38 14.61
C GLU A 451 18.65 -15.65 15.08
N SER A 452 18.57 -14.97 16.22
CA SER A 452 19.66 -14.25 16.86
C SER A 452 19.81 -14.70 18.33
N LYS A 453 21.04 -14.66 18.85
CA LYS A 453 21.27 -14.88 20.29
C LYS A 453 20.83 -13.66 21.09
N LEU A 454 20.01 -13.88 22.12
CA LEU A 454 19.73 -12.84 23.11
C LEU A 454 20.99 -12.45 23.90
N PRO A 455 21.19 -11.18 24.27
CA PRO A 455 22.24 -10.76 25.19
C PRO A 455 22.13 -11.52 26.53
N GLY A 456 23.23 -11.98 27.08
CA GLY A 456 23.27 -12.73 28.35
C GLY A 456 24.29 -13.86 28.33
N HIS A 457 24.45 -14.57 29.49
CA HIS A 457 25.37 -15.70 29.62
C HIS A 457 24.87 -16.95 28.91
N ASP A 458 23.56 -17.18 28.92
CA ASP A 458 22.95 -18.36 28.32
C ASP A 458 22.78 -18.18 26.80
N VAL A 459 22.73 -19.30 26.07
CA VAL A 459 22.41 -19.31 24.65
C VAL A 459 20.90 -19.40 24.51
N ALA A 460 20.21 -18.26 24.66
CA ALA A 460 18.81 -18.13 24.32
C ALA A 460 18.67 -17.50 22.94
N LEU A 461 17.72 -18.00 22.11
CA LEU A 461 17.49 -17.55 20.76
C LEU A 461 16.17 -16.77 20.66
N GLN A 462 16.17 -15.75 19.80
CA GLN A 462 14.99 -14.97 19.42
C GLN A 462 15.01 -14.71 17.92
N SER A 463 13.84 -14.81 17.28
CA SER A 463 13.68 -14.37 15.90
C SER A 463 13.73 -12.84 15.83
N VAL A 464 14.54 -12.32 14.91
CA VAL A 464 14.67 -10.89 14.63
C VAL A 464 14.44 -10.65 13.16
N ALA A 465 13.82 -9.52 12.81
CA ALA A 465 13.61 -9.11 11.44
C ALA A 465 14.67 -8.08 11.02
N MET A 466 15.32 -8.32 9.88
CA MET A 466 16.07 -7.30 9.14
C MET A 466 15.13 -6.69 8.13
N ASP A 467 14.72 -5.44 8.36
CA ASP A 467 13.67 -4.78 7.59
C ASP A 467 14.20 -3.66 6.71
N TYR A 468 13.76 -3.65 5.46
CA TYR A 468 13.99 -2.57 4.50
C TYR A 468 12.64 -2.08 3.98
N SER A 469 12.41 -0.77 4.05
CA SER A 469 11.23 -0.11 3.50
C SER A 469 11.65 1.02 2.56
N TYR A 470 11.03 1.09 1.38
CA TYR A 470 11.28 2.15 0.42
C TYR A 470 10.96 3.53 0.98
N GLY A 471 9.84 3.67 1.68
CA GLY A 471 9.42 4.93 2.29
C GLY A 471 10.40 5.47 3.34
N MET A 472 11.26 4.62 3.91
CA MET A 472 12.30 5.02 4.88
C MET A 472 13.63 5.39 4.21
N THR A 473 13.90 4.92 3.01
CA THR A 473 15.24 4.96 2.41
C THR A 473 15.34 5.90 1.21
N LEU A 474 14.27 6.04 0.43
CA LEU A 474 14.25 6.88 -0.77
C LEU A 474 13.48 8.18 -0.52
N HIS A 475 14.07 9.30 -0.90
CA HIS A 475 13.49 10.64 -0.71
C HIS A 475 12.47 11.02 -1.78
N GLU A 476 12.31 10.24 -2.82
CA GLU A 476 11.36 10.43 -3.91
C GLU A 476 10.20 9.46 -3.77
N LEU A 477 8.98 9.94 -4.02
CA LEU A 477 7.80 9.08 -4.10
C LEU A 477 7.93 8.24 -5.37
N PRO A 478 7.78 6.91 -5.29
CA PRO A 478 7.79 6.08 -6.48
C PRO A 478 6.62 6.47 -7.40
N PHE A 479 6.81 6.31 -8.70
CA PHE A 479 5.72 6.46 -9.66
C PHE A 479 4.55 5.54 -9.31
N SER A 480 3.34 6.02 -9.51
CA SER A 480 2.18 5.14 -9.44
C SER A 480 2.26 4.08 -10.55
N ALA A 481 1.58 2.95 -10.36
CA ALA A 481 1.60 1.88 -11.36
C ALA A 481 1.13 2.35 -12.77
N TYR A 482 0.24 3.34 -12.85
CA TYR A 482 -0.21 3.87 -14.15
C TYR A 482 0.76 4.87 -14.77
N GLU A 483 1.51 5.62 -13.97
CA GLU A 483 2.62 6.45 -14.46
C GLU A 483 3.71 5.58 -15.06
N THR A 484 4.17 4.55 -14.33
CA THR A 484 5.17 3.58 -14.82
C THR A 484 4.72 2.93 -16.14
N VAL A 485 3.47 2.42 -16.17
CA VAL A 485 2.91 1.79 -17.38
C VAL A 485 2.90 2.74 -18.57
N LEU A 486 2.47 3.99 -18.40
CA LEU A 486 2.40 4.95 -19.51
C LEU A 486 3.79 5.31 -20.04
N VAL A 487 4.77 5.51 -19.15
CA VAL A 487 6.16 5.77 -19.54
C VAL A 487 6.76 4.57 -20.28
N ASP A 488 6.65 3.36 -19.72
CA ASP A 488 7.17 2.14 -20.33
C ASP A 488 6.59 1.91 -21.74
N VAL A 489 5.27 2.14 -21.89
CA VAL A 489 4.63 2.02 -23.22
C VAL A 489 5.13 3.10 -24.17
N MET A 490 5.33 4.35 -23.73
CA MET A 490 5.86 5.42 -24.58
C MET A 490 7.32 5.19 -24.98
N GLU A 491 8.11 4.57 -24.11
CA GLU A 491 9.52 4.20 -24.40
C GLU A 491 9.66 2.89 -25.18
N GLY A 492 8.63 2.04 -25.16
CA GLY A 492 8.65 0.73 -25.80
C GLY A 492 9.20 -0.39 -24.92
N ASP A 493 9.35 -0.15 -23.63
CA ASP A 493 9.77 -1.17 -22.68
C ASP A 493 8.61 -2.13 -22.37
N MET A 494 8.79 -3.39 -22.67
CA MET A 494 7.78 -4.43 -22.49
C MET A 494 8.07 -5.36 -21.29
N THR A 495 9.07 -5.06 -20.49
CA THR A 495 9.59 -5.95 -19.42
C THR A 495 8.51 -6.30 -18.41
N LEU A 496 7.65 -5.34 -18.06
CA LEU A 496 6.59 -5.48 -17.06
C LEU A 496 5.22 -5.85 -17.65
N PHE A 497 5.14 -6.12 -18.95
CA PHE A 497 3.87 -6.44 -19.60
C PHE A 497 3.72 -7.94 -19.86
N THR A 498 2.49 -8.41 -19.75
CA THR A 498 2.16 -9.81 -19.98
C THR A 498 2.15 -10.12 -21.47
N ARG A 499 2.93 -11.13 -21.90
CA ARG A 499 2.92 -11.62 -23.27
C ARG A 499 1.72 -12.52 -23.52
N GLY A 500 1.19 -12.55 -24.74
CA GLY A 500 0.00 -13.31 -25.09
C GLY A 500 0.05 -14.79 -24.69
N ASP A 501 1.18 -15.46 -24.93
CA ASP A 501 1.36 -16.87 -24.53
C ASP A 501 1.44 -17.08 -23.01
N GLN A 502 1.92 -16.10 -22.24
CA GLN A 502 1.86 -16.15 -20.77
C GLN A 502 0.42 -16.05 -20.25
N ALA A 503 -0.40 -15.19 -20.88
CA ALA A 503 -1.83 -15.10 -20.54
C ALA A 503 -2.54 -16.43 -20.83
N GLU A 504 -2.27 -17.08 -21.96
CA GLU A 504 -2.83 -18.41 -22.27
C GLU A 504 -2.38 -19.48 -21.28
N GLU A 505 -1.09 -19.49 -20.90
CA GLU A 505 -0.59 -20.45 -19.91
C GLU A 505 -1.21 -20.22 -18.51
N ALA A 506 -1.46 -18.96 -18.11
CA ALA A 506 -2.17 -18.66 -16.87
C ALA A 506 -3.58 -19.28 -16.91
N TRP A 507 -4.31 -19.14 -18.02
CA TRP A 507 -5.63 -19.79 -18.18
C TRP A 507 -5.53 -21.33 -18.22
N ARG A 508 -4.48 -21.90 -18.84
CA ARG A 508 -4.25 -23.35 -18.82
C ARG A 508 -4.08 -23.89 -17.40
N ILE A 509 -3.41 -23.14 -16.54
CA ILE A 509 -3.18 -23.51 -15.13
C ILE A 509 -4.51 -23.55 -14.36
N VAL A 510 -5.36 -22.54 -14.50
CA VAL A 510 -6.59 -22.41 -13.70
C VAL A 510 -7.81 -23.07 -14.34
N GLY A 511 -7.78 -23.40 -15.65
CA GLY A 511 -8.88 -23.99 -16.38
C GLY A 511 -9.51 -25.20 -15.70
N PRO A 512 -8.73 -26.22 -15.27
CA PRO A 512 -9.29 -27.39 -14.57
C PRO A 512 -10.01 -27.04 -13.26
N ILE A 513 -9.63 -25.95 -12.59
CA ILE A 513 -10.30 -25.47 -11.36
C ILE A 513 -11.66 -24.89 -11.75
N LEU A 514 -11.69 -24.05 -12.78
CA LEU A 514 -12.93 -23.43 -13.27
C LEU A 514 -13.93 -24.49 -13.74
N ASP A 515 -13.47 -25.49 -14.50
CA ASP A 515 -14.31 -26.60 -14.99
C ASP A 515 -14.92 -27.39 -13.85
N GLU A 516 -14.13 -27.74 -12.83
CA GLU A 516 -14.60 -28.47 -11.65
C GLU A 516 -15.59 -27.65 -10.83
N TRP A 517 -15.38 -26.35 -10.69
CA TRP A 517 -16.29 -25.47 -9.96
C TRP A 517 -17.59 -25.20 -10.70
N ALA A 518 -17.56 -25.11 -12.02
CA ALA A 518 -18.75 -24.99 -12.87
C ALA A 518 -19.55 -26.26 -12.96
N GLY A 519 -18.89 -27.42 -12.96
CA GLY A 519 -19.52 -28.74 -13.13
C GLY A 519 -20.35 -29.24 -11.94
N LYS A 520 -20.44 -28.52 -10.84
CA LYS A 520 -21.14 -28.86 -9.60
C LYS A 520 -22.17 -27.83 -9.19
N PRO A 521 -23.19 -27.52 -10.03
CA PRO A 521 -24.26 -26.62 -9.64
C PRO A 521 -25.03 -27.23 -8.45
N GLY A 522 -25.30 -26.39 -7.43
CA GLY A 522 -26.10 -26.81 -6.25
C GLY A 522 -25.27 -27.31 -5.05
N ARG A 523 -23.95 -27.42 -5.15
CA ARG A 523 -23.12 -27.59 -3.98
C ARG A 523 -22.97 -26.24 -3.27
N GLU A 524 -23.27 -26.20 -1.97
CA GLU A 524 -23.04 -25.00 -1.15
C GLU A 524 -21.57 -24.56 -1.27
N ILE A 525 -21.35 -23.26 -1.51
CA ILE A 525 -20.02 -22.68 -1.48
C ILE A 525 -19.58 -22.52 -0.02
N PRO A 526 -18.37 -22.91 0.36
CA PRO A 526 -17.83 -22.62 1.68
C PRO A 526 -17.88 -21.14 2.00
N ILE A 527 -18.02 -20.79 3.25
CA ILE A 527 -18.14 -19.42 3.73
C ILE A 527 -16.98 -19.07 4.65
N TYR A 528 -16.70 -17.78 4.80
CA TYR A 528 -15.82 -17.21 5.81
C TYR A 528 -16.41 -15.90 6.36
N GLU A 529 -16.14 -15.61 7.60
CA GLU A 529 -16.57 -14.36 8.23
C GLU A 529 -15.76 -13.17 7.69
N ALA A 530 -16.44 -12.08 7.36
CA ALA A 530 -15.77 -10.83 6.96
C ALA A 530 -14.91 -10.31 8.12
N GLY A 531 -13.69 -9.86 7.83
CA GLY A 531 -12.67 -9.51 8.81
C GLY A 531 -11.76 -10.67 9.24
N GLY A 532 -12.06 -11.92 8.78
CA GLY A 532 -11.21 -13.10 8.99
C GLY A 532 -10.11 -13.25 7.93
N TRP A 533 -9.35 -14.35 8.01
CA TRP A 533 -8.29 -14.68 7.02
C TRP A 533 -8.72 -15.69 5.96
N GLY A 534 -9.98 -15.93 5.82
CA GLY A 534 -10.55 -16.90 4.88
C GLY A 534 -11.17 -18.11 5.59
N PRO A 535 -11.59 -19.14 4.82
CA PRO A 535 -12.24 -20.31 5.36
C PRO A 535 -11.25 -21.31 5.97
N GLU A 536 -11.67 -22.10 6.95
CA GLU A 536 -10.89 -23.21 7.54
C GLU A 536 -10.38 -24.21 6.49
N THR A 537 -11.09 -24.34 5.39
CA THR A 537 -10.66 -25.22 4.27
C THR A 537 -9.37 -24.71 3.61
N ALA A 538 -9.08 -23.41 3.69
CA ALA A 538 -7.80 -22.86 3.21
C ALA A 538 -6.65 -23.24 4.15
N ASP A 539 -6.89 -23.27 5.47
CA ASP A 539 -5.88 -23.74 6.44
C ASP A 539 -5.64 -25.25 6.24
N ALA A 540 -6.68 -26.02 5.98
CA ALA A 540 -6.54 -27.46 5.68
C ALA A 540 -5.74 -27.74 4.39
N LEU A 541 -5.80 -26.83 3.37
CA LEU A 541 -5.06 -26.95 2.12
C LEU A 541 -3.54 -26.91 2.36
N ILE A 542 -3.06 -25.98 3.18
CA ILE A 542 -1.64 -25.83 3.48
C ILE A 542 -1.15 -26.79 4.57
N ALA A 543 -2.00 -27.07 5.58
CA ALA A 543 -1.72 -28.03 6.64
C ALA A 543 -1.53 -29.46 6.12
N GLY A 544 -2.11 -29.79 4.97
CA GLY A 544 -1.91 -31.08 4.29
C GLY A 544 -0.45 -31.40 3.91
N ASP A 545 0.42 -30.39 3.86
CA ASP A 545 1.88 -30.51 3.67
C ASP A 545 2.65 -30.17 4.96
N ALA A 546 1.98 -30.09 6.12
CA ALA A 546 2.52 -29.68 7.42
C ALA A 546 3.02 -28.21 7.46
N HIS A 547 2.42 -27.33 6.64
CA HIS A 547 2.68 -25.90 6.64
C HIS A 547 1.50 -25.12 7.25
N ALA A 548 1.70 -23.86 7.55
CA ALA A 548 0.65 -22.93 7.99
C ALA A 548 0.78 -21.61 7.22
N TRP A 549 -0.37 -20.95 6.99
CA TRP A 549 -0.38 -19.62 6.39
C TRP A 549 0.31 -18.61 7.30
N ARG A 550 1.19 -17.81 6.71
CA ARG A 550 1.73 -16.65 7.38
C ARG A 550 0.61 -15.65 7.65
N ARG A 551 0.66 -15.05 8.83
CA ARG A 551 -0.23 -13.94 9.21
C ARG A 551 0.58 -12.65 9.25
N PRO A 552 0.46 -11.75 8.26
CA PRO A 552 1.38 -10.63 7.99
C PRO A 552 1.67 -9.65 9.14
N TRP A 553 0.87 -9.63 10.19
CA TRP A 553 1.08 -8.73 11.33
C TRP A 553 1.95 -9.30 12.46
N LYS A 554 2.18 -10.61 12.48
CA LYS A 554 2.93 -11.25 13.59
C LYS A 554 4.42 -10.98 13.56
N ASP A 555 4.96 -10.53 12.41
CA ASP A 555 6.41 -10.39 12.21
C ASP A 555 6.96 -8.99 12.59
N LEU A 556 6.12 -8.07 13.02
CA LEU A 556 6.55 -6.74 13.47
C LEU A 556 6.88 -6.70 14.99
N GLY A 557 7.36 -7.80 15.51
CA GLY A 557 7.92 -7.89 16.85
C GLY A 557 6.85 -8.05 17.95
N ASN A 558 6.32 -9.23 18.07
CA ASN A 558 5.89 -9.74 19.36
C ASN A 558 5.89 -11.28 19.32
N ASP A 559 7.00 -11.86 19.78
CA ASP A 559 7.14 -13.28 20.04
C ASP A 559 6.44 -13.63 21.33
N GLY A 560 5.35 -14.34 21.25
CA GLY A 560 4.74 -14.95 22.41
C GLY A 560 3.42 -15.63 22.09
N ASP A 561 3.51 -16.92 21.88
CA ASP A 561 2.47 -17.92 22.00
C ASP A 561 1.84 -18.44 20.70
N ASP A 562 2.47 -19.48 20.12
CA ASP A 562 1.86 -20.43 19.18
C ASP A 562 0.86 -21.35 19.92
N ARG A 563 -0.28 -20.80 20.33
CA ARG A 563 -1.46 -21.62 20.59
C ARG A 563 -2.51 -21.29 19.54
N PRO A 564 -2.99 -22.26 18.74
CA PRO A 564 -4.20 -22.06 17.97
C PRO A 564 -5.34 -21.84 18.97
N ASP A 565 -6.19 -20.86 18.71
CA ASP A 565 -7.45 -20.60 19.42
C ASP A 565 -7.42 -19.75 20.72
N GLU A 566 -6.58 -18.72 20.83
CA GLU A 566 -6.96 -17.60 21.72
C GLU A 566 -6.98 -16.28 20.91
N PRO A 567 -8.04 -15.48 20.99
CA PRO A 567 -8.09 -14.15 20.40
C PRO A 567 -7.05 -13.24 21.04
N ASP A 568 -6.48 -12.33 20.23
CA ASP A 568 -5.47 -11.35 20.56
C ASP A 568 -5.47 -10.89 22.02
N ARG A 569 -4.44 -11.28 22.79
CA ARG A 569 -4.27 -10.87 24.19
C ARG A 569 -3.87 -9.41 24.39
N LEU A 570 -3.72 -8.61 23.36
CA LEU A 570 -3.37 -7.19 23.42
C LEU A 570 -4.54 -6.22 23.19
N VAL A 571 -5.71 -6.70 22.80
CA VAL A 571 -6.92 -5.91 22.78
C VAL A 571 -7.78 -6.31 23.97
N ARG A 572 -7.51 -5.72 25.12
CA ARG A 572 -8.49 -5.72 26.20
C ARG A 572 -9.57 -4.71 25.83
N SER A 573 -10.81 -5.14 25.80
CA SER A 573 -11.90 -4.20 25.96
C SER A 573 -11.80 -3.67 27.39
N ASP A 574 -11.92 -2.36 27.60
CA ASP A 574 -12.32 -1.82 28.88
C ASP A 574 -13.64 -2.49 29.30
N HIS A 575 -14.09 -2.28 30.52
CA HIS A 575 -15.35 -2.85 31.00
C HIS A 575 -16.57 -2.43 30.16
N THR A 576 -16.41 -1.59 29.12
CA THR A 576 -17.41 -1.09 28.18
C THR A 576 -17.28 -1.68 26.76
N GLY A 577 -16.20 -2.45 26.45
CA GLY A 577 -16.01 -3.11 25.17
C GLY A 577 -15.15 -2.34 24.15
N ALA A 578 -14.58 -1.17 24.47
CA ALA A 578 -13.73 -0.41 23.56
C ALA A 578 -12.32 -1.05 23.42
N PRO A 579 -11.71 -1.05 22.22
CA PRO A 579 -10.39 -1.63 22.00
C PRO A 579 -9.28 -0.82 22.70
N LEU A 580 -8.58 -1.45 23.63
CA LEU A 580 -7.44 -0.91 24.38
C LEU A 580 -6.15 -1.59 23.90
N SER A 581 -5.14 -0.80 23.55
CA SER A 581 -3.80 -1.27 23.15
C SER A 581 -2.73 -0.65 24.04
N ILE A 582 -1.82 -1.47 24.56
CA ILE A 582 -0.68 -1.01 25.38
C ILE A 582 0.60 -1.45 24.65
N GLU A 583 1.50 -0.50 24.41
CA GLU A 583 2.80 -0.74 23.78
C GLU A 583 3.90 -0.22 24.71
N ILE A 584 4.80 -1.10 25.13
CA ILE A 584 5.89 -0.77 26.06
C ILE A 584 7.19 -0.70 25.27
N LEU A 585 7.88 0.45 25.36
CA LEU A 585 9.09 0.78 24.60
C LEU A 585 10.29 0.84 25.57
N PRO A 586 11.51 0.59 25.10
CA PRO A 586 12.69 0.55 25.98
C PRO A 586 12.92 1.84 26.78
N ASP A 587 12.70 3.01 26.17
CA ASP A 587 12.95 4.32 26.77
C ASP A 587 12.10 5.42 26.11
N ALA A 588 12.23 6.65 26.61
CA ALA A 588 11.49 7.81 26.12
C ALA A 588 11.81 8.18 24.65
N ASP A 589 13.04 7.93 24.18
CA ASP A 589 13.44 8.20 22.81
C ASP A 589 12.81 7.18 21.84
N ALA A 590 12.79 5.90 22.20
CA ALA A 590 12.11 4.84 21.46
C ALA A 590 10.60 5.09 21.43
N LEU A 591 9.99 5.53 22.55
CA LEU A 591 8.59 5.92 22.61
C LEU A 591 8.31 7.10 21.66
N ALA A 592 9.12 8.14 21.67
CA ALA A 592 8.96 9.31 20.80
C ALA A 592 9.13 8.94 19.32
N LEU A 593 10.07 8.05 18.99
CA LEU A 593 10.30 7.53 17.64
C LEU A 593 9.07 6.76 17.16
N ARG A 594 8.56 5.84 17.97
CA ARG A 594 7.38 5.04 17.66
C ARG A 594 6.13 5.89 17.49
N ALA A 595 5.92 6.86 18.39
CA ALA A 595 4.81 7.81 18.28
C ALA A 595 4.90 8.64 16.98
N ALA A 596 6.11 9.02 16.54
CA ALA A 596 6.31 9.76 15.30
C ALA A 596 6.02 8.92 14.05
N ASP A 597 6.39 7.64 14.02
CA ASP A 597 6.03 6.71 12.94
C ASP A 597 4.51 6.53 12.86
N LEU A 598 3.86 6.29 13.99
CA LEU A 598 2.41 6.16 14.06
C LEU A 598 1.69 7.45 13.64
N PHE A 599 2.22 8.62 14.02
CA PHE A 599 1.63 9.91 13.63
C PHE A 599 1.74 10.14 12.12
N ALA A 600 2.90 9.87 11.54
CA ALA A 600 3.08 9.98 10.09
C ALA A 600 2.09 9.09 9.33
N LEU A 601 1.96 7.82 9.74
CA LEU A 601 1.02 6.87 9.13
C LEU A 601 -0.43 7.33 9.28
N THR A 602 -0.88 7.62 10.52
CA THR A 602 -2.27 8.01 10.78
C THR A 602 -2.65 9.33 10.13
N SER A 603 -1.69 10.26 9.99
CA SER A 603 -1.92 11.53 9.29
C SER A 603 -2.13 11.33 7.79
N GLN A 604 -1.40 10.41 7.15
CA GLN A 604 -1.60 10.03 5.76
C GLN A 604 -2.96 9.34 5.56
N GLU A 605 -3.30 8.36 6.41
CA GLU A 605 -4.61 7.68 6.39
C GLU A 605 -5.77 8.67 6.53
N GLY A 606 -5.68 9.58 7.53
CA GLY A 606 -6.69 10.60 7.77
C GLY A 606 -6.85 11.56 6.60
N ALA A 607 -5.73 12.05 6.07
CA ALA A 607 -5.72 12.94 4.91
C ALA A 607 -6.26 12.27 3.65
N ALA A 608 -5.95 11.00 3.42
CA ALA A 608 -6.45 10.23 2.28
C ALA A 608 -7.96 9.95 2.39
N ALA A 609 -8.43 9.58 3.58
CA ALA A 609 -9.83 9.18 3.79
C ALA A 609 -10.80 10.37 3.84
N ARG A 610 -10.37 11.53 4.36
CA ARG A 610 -11.24 12.68 4.69
C ARG A 610 -10.79 14.02 4.12
N GLY A 611 -9.70 14.04 3.35
CA GLY A 611 -9.10 15.27 2.82
C GLY A 611 -8.37 16.11 3.88
N ARG A 612 -8.39 15.70 5.17
CA ARG A 612 -7.75 16.38 6.30
C ARG A 612 -7.38 15.38 7.38
N PHE A 613 -6.53 15.82 8.32
CA PHE A 613 -6.19 15.11 9.54
C PHE A 613 -6.20 16.09 10.71
N ALA A 614 -7.14 15.93 11.65
CA ALA A 614 -7.28 16.80 12.81
C ALA A 614 -6.67 16.15 14.06
N ALA A 615 -5.64 16.77 14.65
CA ALA A 615 -4.97 16.28 15.84
C ALA A 615 -4.98 17.28 16.97
N ALA A 616 -5.33 16.83 18.19
CA ALA A 616 -5.22 17.61 19.43
C ALA A 616 -3.91 17.25 20.13
N PHE A 617 -3.06 18.23 20.34
CA PHE A 617 -1.76 18.12 20.99
C PHE A 617 -1.86 18.34 22.52
N SER A 618 -0.88 17.80 23.26
CA SER A 618 -0.78 17.94 24.71
C SER A 618 0.51 18.66 25.13
N GLY A 619 0.54 19.13 26.36
CA GLY A 619 1.74 19.66 27.01
C GLY A 619 2.59 18.58 27.66
N GLY A 620 3.76 18.95 28.18
CA GLY A 620 4.65 18.08 28.94
C GLY A 620 5.94 17.70 28.24
N GLU A 621 6.83 17.02 28.98
CA GLU A 621 8.18 16.71 28.46
C GLU A 621 8.15 15.56 27.45
N THR A 622 7.37 14.50 27.71
CA THR A 622 7.24 13.37 26.77
C THR A 622 6.71 13.82 25.40
N PRO A 623 5.59 14.59 25.29
CA PRO A 623 5.17 15.18 24.02
C PRO A 623 6.20 16.13 23.40
N ARG A 624 7.00 16.85 24.17
CA ARG A 624 8.06 17.73 23.63
C ARG A 624 9.11 16.93 22.86
N VAL A 625 9.54 15.77 23.39
CA VAL A 625 10.49 14.88 22.71
C VAL A 625 9.89 14.37 21.41
N PHE A 626 8.63 13.94 21.44
CA PHE A 626 7.87 13.52 20.26
C PHE A 626 7.75 14.64 19.21
N TYR A 627 7.44 15.88 19.59
CA TYR A 627 7.35 17.01 18.65
C TYR A 627 8.68 17.32 17.97
N ARG A 628 9.81 17.26 18.71
CA ARG A 628 11.15 17.36 18.12
C ARG A 628 11.43 16.22 17.13
N MET A 629 10.88 15.02 17.37
CA MET A 629 11.01 13.91 16.47
C MET A 629 10.24 14.16 15.17
N LEU A 630 8.99 14.65 15.23
CA LEU A 630 8.20 15.04 14.07
C LEU A 630 8.86 16.13 13.20
N ALA A 631 9.63 17.03 13.84
CA ALA A 631 10.38 18.08 13.15
C ALA A 631 11.57 17.56 12.35
N ARG A 632 12.07 16.33 12.65
CA ARG A 632 13.15 15.72 11.89
C ARG A 632 12.70 15.44 10.46
N GLN A 633 13.59 15.65 9.50
CA GLN A 633 13.32 15.53 8.07
C GLN A 633 12.66 14.19 7.71
N GLN A 634 13.10 13.08 8.29
CA GLN A 634 12.58 11.74 8.06
C GLN A 634 11.09 11.56 8.39
N PHE A 635 10.51 12.38 9.28
CA PHE A 635 9.08 12.38 9.63
C PHE A 635 8.37 13.54 8.97
N SER A 636 8.96 14.74 9.02
CA SER A 636 8.34 15.96 8.49
C SER A 636 7.97 15.84 7.00
N GLN A 637 8.75 15.13 6.21
CA GLN A 637 8.45 14.88 4.79
C GLN A 637 7.32 13.86 4.56
N LYS A 638 7.08 12.94 5.50
CA LYS A 638 6.01 11.94 5.39
C LYS A 638 4.64 12.47 5.79
N ILE A 639 4.61 13.54 6.57
CA ILE A 639 3.37 14.09 7.12
C ILE A 639 2.77 15.08 6.10
N PRO A 640 1.50 14.91 5.70
CA PRO A 640 0.83 15.80 4.75
C PRO A 640 0.41 17.11 5.43
N TRP A 641 1.39 17.94 5.82
CA TRP A 641 1.22 19.16 6.65
C TRP A 641 0.15 20.11 6.12
N ARG A 642 -0.03 20.20 4.81
CA ARG A 642 -1.08 21.04 4.20
C ARG A 642 -2.50 20.59 4.55
N ARG A 643 -2.66 19.32 4.94
CA ARG A 643 -3.94 18.69 5.32
C ARG A 643 -4.06 18.44 6.83
N VAL A 644 -3.01 18.73 7.58
CA VAL A 644 -3.00 18.60 9.03
C VAL A 644 -3.60 19.86 9.66
N GLN A 645 -4.56 19.65 10.59
CA GLN A 645 -5.17 20.68 11.41
C GLN A 645 -4.77 20.41 12.86
N LEU A 646 -4.03 21.32 13.49
CA LEU A 646 -3.54 21.15 14.85
C LEU A 646 -4.36 21.95 15.84
N TYR A 647 -4.78 21.27 16.87
CA TYR A 647 -5.52 21.76 18.04
C TYR A 647 -4.75 21.44 19.31
N TRP A 648 -5.25 21.85 20.48
CA TRP A 648 -4.69 21.52 21.79
C TRP A 648 -5.76 20.88 22.69
N GLY A 649 -5.38 19.82 23.41
CA GLY A 649 -6.24 19.16 24.40
C GLY A 649 -6.47 20.03 25.64
N ASP A 650 -5.43 20.80 26.00
CA ASP A 650 -5.49 21.79 27.07
C ASP A 650 -4.43 22.88 26.89
N GLU A 651 -4.61 23.99 27.55
CA GLU A 651 -3.64 25.09 27.56
C GLU A 651 -3.64 25.82 28.93
N ARG A 652 -2.49 26.38 29.28
CA ARG A 652 -2.33 27.26 30.41
C ARG A 652 -2.77 28.67 30.02
N CYS A 653 -3.47 29.36 30.92
CA CYS A 653 -3.89 30.73 30.67
C CYS A 653 -2.73 31.72 30.87
N VAL A 654 -1.80 31.67 29.92
CA VAL A 654 -0.60 32.51 29.85
C VAL A 654 -0.36 32.95 28.40
N PRO A 655 0.45 34.02 28.14
CA PRO A 655 0.83 34.40 26.78
C PRO A 655 1.54 33.27 26.02
N PRO A 656 1.45 33.25 24.65
CA PRO A 656 1.99 32.15 23.82
C PRO A 656 3.53 32.08 23.81
N ASP A 657 4.22 33.06 24.34
CA ASP A 657 5.68 33.10 24.51
C ASP A 657 6.12 32.78 25.96
N ASP A 658 5.18 32.57 26.87
CA ASP A 658 5.48 32.11 28.22
C ASP A 658 6.03 30.66 28.20
N PRO A 659 7.09 30.36 28.98
CA PRO A 659 7.64 28.99 29.07
C PRO A 659 6.64 27.92 29.50
N ALA A 660 5.55 28.31 30.19
CA ALA A 660 4.50 27.43 30.63
C ALA A 660 3.47 27.12 29.52
N SER A 661 3.43 27.84 28.37
CA SER A 661 2.46 27.62 27.29
C SER A 661 2.70 26.29 26.57
N ASN A 662 1.65 25.48 26.43
CA ASN A 662 1.66 24.24 25.63
C ASN A 662 1.86 24.55 24.14
N TYR A 663 1.18 25.58 23.63
CA TYR A 663 1.38 26.10 22.28
C TYR A 663 2.82 26.61 22.08
N GLY A 664 3.35 27.41 23.00
CA GLY A 664 4.73 27.92 22.95
C GLY A 664 5.73 26.80 22.85
N MET A 665 5.56 25.75 23.64
CA MET A 665 6.39 24.54 23.60
C MET A 665 6.31 23.80 22.25
N ALA A 666 5.11 23.59 21.72
CA ALA A 666 4.90 22.93 20.41
C ALA A 666 5.43 23.79 19.25
N ARG A 667 5.25 25.13 19.32
CA ARG A 667 5.81 26.08 18.35
C ARG A 667 7.33 25.94 18.27
N ASP A 668 8.01 25.94 19.41
CA ASP A 668 9.46 25.91 19.45
C ASP A 668 10.04 24.53 19.10
N ALA A 669 9.33 23.44 19.43
CA ALA A 669 9.76 22.07 19.16
C ALA A 669 9.42 21.57 17.72
N LEU A 670 8.33 22.06 17.11
CA LEU A 670 7.82 21.56 15.84
C LEU A 670 7.44 22.65 14.84
N LEU A 671 6.53 23.60 15.19
CA LEU A 671 5.89 24.45 14.19
C LEU A 671 6.86 25.38 13.46
N LYS A 672 7.96 25.79 14.09
CA LYS A 672 9.04 26.55 13.44
C LYS A 672 9.77 25.76 12.35
N HIS A 673 9.62 24.45 12.32
CA HIS A 673 10.38 23.52 11.48
C HIS A 673 9.48 22.73 10.51
N ALA A 674 8.18 22.70 10.74
CA ALA A 674 7.20 22.00 9.92
C ALA A 674 6.54 22.95 8.92
N PRO A 675 6.29 22.54 7.66
CA PRO A 675 5.65 23.36 6.64
C PRO A 675 4.11 23.38 6.81
N ILE A 676 3.65 23.68 8.02
CA ILE A 676 2.21 23.83 8.33
C ILE A 676 1.80 25.29 8.15
N ALA A 677 0.63 25.53 7.56
CA ALA A 677 0.10 26.88 7.40
C ALA A 677 -0.47 27.39 8.73
N ASP A 678 -0.31 28.66 9.03
CA ASP A 678 -0.84 29.29 10.25
C ASP A 678 -2.37 29.11 10.39
N ALA A 679 -3.09 29.10 9.27
CA ALA A 679 -4.54 28.88 9.22
C ALA A 679 -4.96 27.47 9.68
N ASN A 680 -4.03 26.52 9.72
CA ASN A 680 -4.24 25.14 10.17
C ASN A 680 -3.86 24.92 11.65
N VAL A 681 -3.48 26.00 12.37
CA VAL A 681 -3.05 25.95 13.75
C VAL A 681 -4.10 26.66 14.63
N HIS A 682 -4.91 25.87 15.32
CA HIS A 682 -6.03 26.30 16.13
C HIS A 682 -5.66 26.28 17.61
N ARG A 683 -4.98 27.33 18.07
CA ARG A 683 -4.52 27.41 19.47
C ARG A 683 -5.59 27.98 20.42
N VAL A 684 -5.48 27.62 21.67
CA VAL A 684 -6.19 28.33 22.76
C VAL A 684 -5.51 29.69 22.99
N HIS A 685 -6.29 30.76 23.09
CA HIS A 685 -5.79 32.11 23.39
C HIS A 685 -5.62 32.30 24.90
N GLY A 686 -4.59 31.66 25.50
CA GLY A 686 -4.33 31.70 26.94
C GLY A 686 -4.04 33.08 27.51
N GLU A 687 -3.75 34.07 26.68
CA GLU A 687 -3.57 35.47 27.05
C GLU A 687 -4.90 36.21 27.36
N GLU A 688 -6.04 35.62 27.03
CA GLU A 688 -7.37 36.13 27.34
C GLU A 688 -7.87 35.63 28.70
N ALA A 689 -8.96 36.21 29.20
CA ALA A 689 -9.62 35.72 30.40
C ALA A 689 -10.07 34.26 30.21
N PRO A 690 -9.87 33.35 31.17
CA PRO A 690 -10.05 31.87 30.99
C PRO A 690 -11.37 31.48 30.34
N GLU A 691 -12.49 32.07 30.80
CA GLU A 691 -13.82 31.77 30.24
C GLU A 691 -13.98 32.30 28.81
N GLN A 692 -13.35 33.43 28.45
CA GLN A 692 -13.40 33.98 27.11
C GLN A 692 -12.56 33.13 26.17
N ALA A 693 -11.36 32.70 26.60
CA ALA A 693 -10.52 31.79 25.87
C ALA A 693 -11.22 30.43 25.60
N ALA A 694 -11.90 29.87 26.60
CA ALA A 694 -12.67 28.65 26.47
C ALA A 694 -13.82 28.80 25.45
N LEU A 695 -14.57 29.89 25.49
CA LEU A 695 -15.67 30.18 24.57
C LEU A 695 -15.16 30.43 23.12
N ALA A 696 -14.03 31.11 22.97
CA ALA A 696 -13.43 31.32 21.68
C ALA A 696 -12.94 29.97 21.06
N TYR A 697 -12.30 29.15 21.87
CA TYR A 697 -11.85 27.84 21.45
C TYR A 697 -12.99 26.87 21.12
N GLU A 698 -14.10 26.94 21.86
CA GLU A 698 -15.31 26.17 21.55
C GLU A 698 -15.85 26.46 20.14
N LYS A 699 -15.72 27.70 19.62
CA LYS A 699 -16.13 28.05 18.23
C LYS A 699 -15.27 27.32 17.21
N GLU A 700 -13.95 27.21 17.44
CA GLU A 700 -13.04 26.45 16.58
C GLU A 700 -13.44 24.97 16.57
N LEU A 701 -13.71 24.38 17.72
CA LEU A 701 -14.16 23.00 17.85
C LEU A 701 -15.53 22.76 17.18
N ARG A 702 -16.46 23.71 17.24
CA ARG A 702 -17.74 23.64 16.52
C ARG A 702 -17.54 23.72 15.00
N ALA A 703 -16.56 24.49 14.54
CA ALA A 703 -16.21 24.54 13.12
C ALA A 703 -15.67 23.17 12.66
N LEU A 704 -14.83 22.50 13.48
CA LEU A 704 -14.36 21.14 13.17
C LEU A 704 -15.52 20.14 13.08
N ALA A 705 -16.49 20.17 14.04
CA ALA A 705 -17.65 19.30 14.01
C ALA A 705 -18.50 19.48 12.73
N ALA A 706 -18.62 20.70 12.23
CA ALA A 706 -19.37 21.01 11.01
C ALA A 706 -18.74 20.43 9.73
N LEU A 707 -17.46 20.05 9.76
CA LEU A 707 -16.74 19.44 8.62
C LEU A 707 -16.96 17.92 8.53
N GLU A 708 -17.51 17.26 9.57
CA GLU A 708 -17.73 15.80 9.54
C GLU A 708 -18.82 15.39 8.54
N ARG A 709 -18.61 14.23 7.92
CA ARG A 709 -19.57 13.58 7.01
C ARG A 709 -19.70 12.08 7.36
N PRO A 710 -20.88 11.60 7.79
CA PRO A 710 -22.11 12.36 8.03
C PRO A 710 -21.93 13.38 9.15
N LYS A 711 -22.79 14.40 9.21
CA LYS A 711 -22.70 15.51 10.15
C LYS A 711 -22.70 15.00 11.60
N SER A 712 -21.72 15.41 12.38
CA SER A 712 -21.59 15.10 13.81
C SER A 712 -22.02 16.30 14.67
N GLU A 713 -22.57 16.02 15.85
CA GLU A 713 -22.85 17.04 16.88
C GLU A 713 -21.59 17.37 17.68
N LEU A 714 -20.64 16.42 17.79
CA LEU A 714 -19.35 16.56 18.46
C LEU A 714 -18.21 16.78 17.47
N PRO A 715 -17.15 17.50 17.83
CA PRO A 715 -15.92 17.53 17.06
C PRO A 715 -15.24 16.16 17.12
N VAL A 716 -14.97 15.56 15.96
CA VAL A 716 -14.32 14.26 15.87
C VAL A 716 -12.87 14.46 15.42
N PHE A 717 -11.94 14.29 16.35
CA PHE A 717 -10.52 14.29 16.07
C PHE A 717 -10.09 12.96 15.45
N ASP A 718 -9.15 13.01 14.52
CA ASP A 718 -8.48 11.83 14.03
C ASP A 718 -7.52 11.26 15.07
N LEU A 719 -6.94 12.16 15.90
CA LEU A 719 -6.03 11.82 16.99
C LEU A 719 -6.12 12.84 18.13
N VAL A 720 -6.22 12.33 19.36
CA VAL A 720 -6.01 13.12 20.58
C VAL A 720 -4.78 12.55 21.29
N LEU A 721 -3.81 13.42 21.57
CA LEU A 721 -2.64 13.10 22.39
C LEU A 721 -2.88 13.51 23.83
N LEU A 722 -2.60 12.63 24.76
CA LEU A 722 -2.74 12.84 26.18
C LEU A 722 -1.46 12.48 26.94
N GLY A 723 -1.19 13.22 28.00
CA GLY A 723 -0.24 12.86 29.05
C GLY A 723 -0.94 12.33 30.30
N LEU A 724 -0.16 11.87 31.27
CA LEU A 724 -0.65 11.40 32.57
C LEU A 724 0.00 12.21 33.71
N GLY A 725 -0.81 12.86 34.53
CA GLY A 725 -0.35 13.49 35.75
C GLY A 725 -0.03 12.47 36.84
N GLY A 726 0.80 12.85 37.84
CA GLY A 726 1.08 12.00 39.00
C GLY A 726 -0.10 11.78 39.91
N ASP A 727 -1.15 12.60 39.79
CA ASP A 727 -2.44 12.56 40.49
C ASP A 727 -3.54 11.90 39.64
N GLY A 728 -3.20 11.35 38.44
CA GLY A 728 -4.15 10.71 37.57
C GLY A 728 -4.90 11.66 36.61
N HIS A 729 -4.62 12.97 36.63
CA HIS A 729 -5.22 13.89 35.68
C HIS A 729 -4.70 13.65 34.25
N THR A 730 -5.51 14.02 33.26
CA THR A 730 -5.13 14.08 31.85
C THR A 730 -5.71 15.33 31.21
N ALA A 731 -5.05 15.90 30.19
CA ALA A 731 -5.29 17.26 29.73
C ALA A 731 -5.27 18.19 30.95
N SER A 732 -6.30 19.03 31.17
CA SER A 732 -6.51 19.73 32.47
C SER A 732 -7.83 19.30 33.15
N LEU A 733 -8.14 17.99 33.05
CA LEU A 733 -9.22 17.32 33.82
C LEU A 733 -8.63 16.79 35.13
N PHE A 734 -8.71 17.59 36.20
CA PHE A 734 -8.13 17.28 37.50
C PHE A 734 -9.10 16.50 38.41
N PRO A 735 -8.60 15.68 39.36
CA PRO A 735 -9.43 15.01 40.34
C PRO A 735 -10.42 15.96 41.01
N HIS A 736 -11.70 15.53 41.10
CA HIS A 736 -12.80 16.25 41.76
C HIS A 736 -13.14 17.64 41.15
N SER A 737 -12.62 17.96 39.96
CA SER A 737 -12.95 19.24 39.31
C SER A 737 -14.31 19.20 38.65
N ASP A 738 -14.99 20.35 38.60
CA ASP A 738 -16.29 20.49 37.90
C ASP A 738 -16.20 20.18 36.40
N ALA A 739 -14.99 20.29 35.82
CA ALA A 739 -14.75 19.99 34.40
C ALA A 739 -15.00 18.52 34.03
N LEU A 740 -14.94 17.59 35.01
CA LEU A 740 -15.21 16.15 34.78
C LEU A 740 -16.68 15.87 34.48
N ALA A 741 -17.60 16.69 35.00
CA ALA A 741 -19.04 16.52 34.85
C ALA A 741 -19.64 17.28 33.66
N VAL A 742 -18.82 17.95 32.84
CA VAL A 742 -19.32 18.77 31.72
C VAL A 742 -19.61 17.88 30.51
N GLU A 743 -20.90 17.86 30.11
CA GLU A 743 -21.35 17.08 28.93
C GLU A 743 -21.78 17.95 27.73
N GLU A 744 -22.19 19.21 27.93
CA GLU A 744 -22.79 20.04 26.90
C GLU A 744 -21.79 20.97 26.18
N ARG A 745 -20.62 21.19 26.77
CA ARG A 745 -19.59 22.08 26.27
C ARG A 745 -18.38 21.29 25.73
N PHE A 746 -17.72 21.83 24.73
CA PHE A 746 -16.55 21.21 24.10
C PHE A 746 -15.23 21.64 24.74
N ALA A 747 -15.19 22.85 25.27
CA ALA A 747 -14.05 23.37 26.03
C ALA A 747 -14.54 24.21 27.24
N VAL A 748 -13.81 24.10 28.34
CA VAL A 748 -14.15 24.82 29.60
C VAL A 748 -12.90 25.39 30.25
N ALA A 749 -13.09 26.48 30.99
CA ALA A 749 -12.09 26.97 31.93
C ALA A 749 -12.11 26.10 33.20
N THR A 750 -10.96 25.84 33.78
CA THR A 750 -10.75 25.09 35.00
C THR A 750 -9.55 25.61 35.77
N GLU A 751 -9.32 25.16 36.98
CA GLU A 751 -8.15 25.50 37.78
C GLU A 751 -7.34 24.25 38.11
N ALA A 752 -6.05 24.37 38.02
CA ALA A 752 -5.14 23.31 38.49
C ALA A 752 -5.08 23.34 40.04
N PRO A 753 -4.59 22.25 40.67
CA PRO A 753 -4.49 22.19 42.15
C PRO A 753 -3.65 23.30 42.79
N ASP A 754 -2.76 23.93 42.05
CA ASP A 754 -1.96 25.09 42.47
C ASP A 754 -2.65 26.45 42.28
N GLY A 755 -3.93 26.44 41.83
CA GLY A 755 -4.73 27.64 41.57
C GLY A 755 -4.45 28.29 40.22
N SER A 756 -3.62 27.71 39.35
CA SER A 756 -3.34 28.27 38.03
C SER A 756 -4.48 27.97 37.06
N PRO A 757 -4.97 29.00 36.31
CA PRO A 757 -6.10 28.81 35.40
C PRO A 757 -5.69 28.06 34.13
N ARG A 758 -6.61 27.26 33.60
CA ARG A 758 -6.48 26.38 32.43
C ARG A 758 -7.71 26.48 31.54
N VAL A 759 -7.51 26.11 30.27
CA VAL A 759 -8.61 25.75 29.37
C VAL A 759 -8.38 24.30 28.94
N THR A 760 -9.43 23.48 29.01
CA THR A 760 -9.36 22.04 28.65
C THR A 760 -10.52 21.63 27.75
N VAL A 761 -10.29 20.67 26.84
CA VAL A 761 -11.37 19.94 26.18
C VAL A 761 -12.06 19.00 27.18
N THR A 762 -13.32 18.69 26.94
CA THR A 762 -14.15 17.85 27.82
C THR A 762 -14.12 16.37 27.45
N TYR A 763 -14.56 15.48 28.30
CA TYR A 763 -14.68 14.05 27.99
C TYR A 763 -15.48 13.74 26.72
N PRO A 764 -16.66 14.37 26.46
CA PRO A 764 -17.37 14.13 25.20
C PRO A 764 -16.50 14.32 23.95
N VAL A 765 -15.63 15.33 23.94
CA VAL A 765 -14.74 15.63 22.82
C VAL A 765 -13.62 14.59 22.72
N ILE A 766 -12.97 14.25 23.85
CA ILE A 766 -11.90 13.25 23.87
C ILE A 766 -12.46 11.89 23.45
N ASN A 767 -13.61 11.51 23.99
CA ASN A 767 -14.22 10.20 23.75
C ASN A 767 -14.91 10.06 22.38
N ALA A 768 -15.13 11.17 21.66
CA ALA A 768 -15.56 11.13 20.26
C ALA A 768 -14.42 10.92 19.27
N ALA A 769 -13.15 11.00 19.69
CA ALA A 769 -12.00 10.89 18.83
C ALA A 769 -11.84 9.47 18.23
N ARG A 770 -11.34 9.39 17.00
CA ARG A 770 -11.05 8.12 16.30
C ARG A 770 -9.88 7.37 16.94
N ARG A 771 -8.91 8.11 17.46
CA ARG A 771 -7.75 7.57 18.18
C ARG A 771 -7.42 8.47 19.35
N VAL A 772 -7.13 7.87 20.49
CA VAL A 772 -6.56 8.56 21.66
C VAL A 772 -5.29 7.86 22.06
N TRP A 773 -4.18 8.62 22.14
CA TRP A 773 -2.90 8.09 22.59
C TRP A 773 -2.45 8.74 23.88
N PHE A 774 -2.17 7.90 24.89
CA PHE A 774 -1.41 8.32 26.07
C PHE A 774 0.07 8.13 25.78
N LEU A 775 0.86 9.20 25.94
CA LEU A 775 2.31 9.18 25.86
C LEU A 775 2.87 9.36 27.27
N VAL A 776 3.39 8.27 27.86
CA VAL A 776 3.82 8.32 29.27
C VAL A 776 5.22 7.71 29.41
N SER A 777 6.17 8.47 29.96
CA SER A 777 7.53 8.05 30.22
C SER A 777 7.99 8.41 31.63
N GLY A 778 8.88 7.61 32.19
CA GLY A 778 9.51 7.84 33.49
C GLY A 778 8.95 7.02 34.64
N ALA A 779 9.85 6.59 35.54
CA ALA A 779 9.50 5.74 36.68
C ALA A 779 8.57 6.42 37.71
N ASP A 780 8.54 7.77 37.74
CA ASP A 780 7.61 8.55 38.60
C ASP A 780 6.15 8.38 38.20
N LYS A 781 5.88 7.82 37.03
CA LYS A 781 4.54 7.55 36.50
C LYS A 781 4.05 6.12 36.75
N ALA A 782 4.95 5.18 37.11
CA ALA A 782 4.68 3.75 37.14
C ALA A 782 3.48 3.39 38.02
N GLY A 783 3.42 3.91 39.25
CA GLY A 783 2.30 3.66 40.16
C GLY A 783 0.97 4.17 39.61
N MET A 784 0.95 5.36 39.02
CA MET A 784 -0.26 5.94 38.44
C MET A 784 -0.69 5.20 37.17
N VAL A 785 0.24 4.76 36.34
CA VAL A 785 -0.04 3.91 35.15
C VAL A 785 -0.72 2.61 35.59
N ALA A 786 -0.21 1.95 36.66
CA ALA A 786 -0.82 0.74 37.21
C ALA A 786 -2.22 1.04 37.78
N GLU A 787 -2.40 2.15 38.49
CA GLU A 787 -3.73 2.54 39.04
C GLU A 787 -4.75 2.82 37.93
N VAL A 788 -4.35 3.49 36.86
CA VAL A 788 -5.26 3.76 35.73
C VAL A 788 -5.66 2.49 35.00
N LEU A 789 -4.70 1.59 34.74
CA LEU A 789 -4.91 0.41 33.87
C LEU A 789 -5.44 -0.82 34.62
N GLU A 790 -5.09 -0.96 35.90
CA GLU A 790 -5.39 -2.15 36.71
C GLU A 790 -6.21 -1.83 37.98
N GLY A 791 -6.24 -0.57 38.41
CA GLY A 791 -6.93 -0.14 39.60
C GLY A 791 -8.45 -0.15 39.49
N LEU A 792 -9.12 0.10 40.63
CA LEU A 792 -10.58 0.23 40.66
C LEU A 792 -11.01 1.46 39.85
N GLN A 793 -12.11 1.31 39.11
CA GLN A 793 -12.68 2.41 38.32
C GLN A 793 -13.20 3.54 39.21
N ALA A 794 -12.54 4.67 39.21
CA ALA A 794 -12.87 5.86 39.95
C ALA A 794 -12.49 7.13 39.16
N PRO A 795 -13.14 7.42 38.01
CA PRO A 795 -12.75 8.52 37.11
C PRO A 795 -12.88 9.91 37.79
N ASP A 796 -13.60 10.05 38.88
CA ASP A 796 -13.64 11.29 39.64
C ASP A 796 -12.34 11.55 40.46
N THR A 797 -11.66 10.48 40.86
CA THR A 797 -10.38 10.55 41.57
C THR A 797 -9.16 10.27 40.68
N VAL A 798 -9.37 9.56 39.58
CA VAL A 798 -8.35 9.22 38.57
C VAL A 798 -8.90 9.55 37.20
N PRO A 799 -8.87 10.82 36.79
CA PRO A 799 -9.53 11.27 35.57
C PRO A 799 -9.10 10.57 34.30
N ALA A 800 -7.86 10.09 34.17
CA ALA A 800 -7.42 9.32 33.04
C ALA A 800 -8.26 8.07 32.77
N GLN A 801 -8.90 7.48 33.77
CA GLN A 801 -9.84 6.35 33.64
C GLN A 801 -11.16 6.72 32.96
N GLY A 802 -11.51 8.02 32.89
CA GLY A 802 -12.69 8.53 32.17
C GLY A 802 -12.49 8.66 30.67
N VAL A 803 -11.27 8.46 30.17
CA VAL A 803 -10.96 8.45 28.74
C VAL A 803 -11.34 7.10 28.15
N ARG A 804 -12.49 7.07 27.44
CA ARG A 804 -13.12 5.85 26.90
C ARG A 804 -13.72 6.15 25.53
N PRO A 805 -12.93 6.14 24.46
CA PRO A 805 -13.43 6.44 23.13
C PRO A 805 -14.61 5.54 22.74
N VAL A 806 -15.74 6.15 22.35
CA VAL A 806 -17.00 5.42 22.08
C VAL A 806 -16.90 4.57 20.80
N HIS A 807 -16.24 5.11 19.78
CA HIS A 807 -16.05 4.45 18.49
C HIS A 807 -14.58 4.47 18.06
N GLY A 808 -13.69 4.90 18.94
CA GLY A 808 -12.28 5.09 18.68
C GLY A 808 -11.41 4.01 19.33
N LYS A 809 -10.12 4.07 19.04
CA LYS A 809 -9.10 3.21 19.62
C LYS A 809 -8.31 3.97 20.68
N LEU A 810 -8.16 3.37 21.88
CA LEU A 810 -7.30 3.86 22.96
C LEU A 810 -5.95 3.13 22.92
N THR A 811 -4.86 3.89 22.84
CA THR A 811 -3.49 3.33 22.82
C THR A 811 -2.65 3.99 23.90
N TRP A 812 -1.96 3.17 24.69
CA TRP A 812 -0.96 3.61 25.66
C TRP A 812 0.42 3.31 25.10
N LEU A 813 1.23 4.34 24.89
CA LEU A 813 2.66 4.22 24.57
C LEU A 813 3.44 4.55 25.84
N LEU A 814 4.06 3.53 26.41
CA LEU A 814 4.77 3.58 27.68
C LEU A 814 6.26 3.30 27.45
N ASP A 815 7.15 3.92 28.22
CA ASP A 815 8.50 3.36 28.35
C ASP A 815 8.54 2.27 29.44
N GLU A 816 9.61 1.47 29.47
CA GLU A 816 9.78 0.43 30.47
C GLU A 816 9.74 0.96 31.89
N ALA A 817 10.21 2.19 32.10
CA ALA A 817 10.22 2.83 33.42
C ALA A 817 8.80 3.19 33.88
N ALA A 818 7.95 3.73 33.01
CA ALA A 818 6.54 4.02 33.31
C ALA A 818 5.69 2.75 33.45
N ALA A 819 6.09 1.65 32.82
CA ALA A 819 5.41 0.35 32.89
C ALA A 819 5.87 -0.52 34.06
N ALA A 820 6.83 -0.05 34.88
CA ALA A 820 7.54 -0.91 35.85
C ALA A 820 6.63 -1.58 36.90
N GLU A 821 5.51 -0.98 37.27
CA GLU A 821 4.57 -1.48 38.29
C GLU A 821 3.35 -2.20 37.69
N LEU A 822 3.27 -2.32 36.37
CA LEU A 822 2.21 -3.12 35.72
C LEU A 822 2.41 -4.61 36.02
N SER A 823 1.31 -5.31 36.25
CA SER A 823 1.35 -6.77 36.44
C SER A 823 1.88 -7.49 35.20
N PRO A 824 2.48 -8.68 35.34
CA PRO A 824 2.92 -9.50 34.21
C PRO A 824 1.79 -9.78 33.22
N ALA A 825 0.56 -9.82 33.72
CA ALA A 825 -0.63 -10.05 32.87
C ALA A 825 -0.97 -8.86 31.93
N VAL A 826 -0.47 -7.66 32.20
CA VAL A 826 -0.67 -6.46 31.41
C VAL A 826 0.58 -6.09 30.61
N ARG A 827 1.74 -6.49 31.14
CA ARG A 827 3.02 -6.27 30.43
C ARG A 827 3.20 -7.19 29.19
N GLY A 828 2.49 -8.31 29.09
CA GLY A 828 2.56 -9.28 28.00
C GLY A 828 3.54 -10.41 28.29
#